data_afb0939d68ff3b883066f36f1e3b4b88
#
_entry.id   afb0939d68ff3b883066f36f1e3b4b88
#
_cell.length_a   1.000
_cell.length_b   1.000
_cell.length_c   1.000
_cell.angle_alpha   90.00
_cell.angle_beta   90.00
_cell.angle_gamma   90.00
#
_symmetry.space_group_name_H-M   'P 1'
#
loop_
_entity.id
_entity.type
_entity.pdbx_description
1 polymer ?
#
loop_
_entity_poly.entity_id
_entity_poly.type
_entity_poly.pdbx_seq_one_letter_code
_entity_poly.pdbx_strand_id
1 'polypeptide(L)'
;MKRFLFTAALLTAATSAITAHTLDGIVKDHKTGEPLIGTVIRVKELPSVSTTTGLDGTFTLRELPDRGRYTLVVSYMAYKTREMVVDVAKDYDKGSEKGKDGQLIIALDEDLQQLGEVVVTGHREYRSDRSAVETVKNAASVLNVMSQQSIQLSPDVNVASVLQRVSGVTMERDASGEASYAILRGMDKRYNYTLVNGVKIPSPDDKNRYVPLNIFPSDLMDRLVVSKSLTADMEGDAAGGVVDMVMKDAPARFQLQANAAVGMSDYFWSGARDYLTTNRSDYTHRSPYEAFGSDYKASASDFRNGPVQLKSHATPASNFIGGLSVGNRFWNNRIGVILAGSVQNTFRGTERTYNSVKMASGEQAMYISTLNHRYYSVHDFTAGLHAKLDLSLSNHKLEWYNMYVRTNSKGVRYNNGVNTEYISADSYTQDDELRSISSTQSIFATNLKGMHRLTDRFTVDWSGVFSQARAEDPDRTYVTLTNTIGRSAGAEGDAVSGDIWSQEKNILKTLPKSAERRFQHNKDTDWAGYINLAYDTRFGDKLDALWKVGAQYRRKERSNRYYSYVFNPADISQQLDGNGYEQFANVDWVCKTPYSQASQLNYDSKEHIGGVYAMATLSSALGELNVGLRAEHTNQIYTMLQHFRNMGPVGEQSYWDYLPSASVKWAPTKKMNVRLSYYRSINRPGFYEIVPYQIQGEEYQEKGNPELKRARIDNIDLRWEWFPSSTEQILAGVFYKYLKNPIEQVFVTSDGKIGAGTDAYYMPANLGNAKNMGFEIDVIKYIRHFGVKANYTYTHSEITTSKRQYKEGSAEYKTGVTQTRPLVNQAPHTANLSLLYKDTEHGWNAQLAASFTGTKLALVSPFKDADQWDKAMFGLDFSAEKKFHNGISLFFKANNLLDAKRERYLKTVNQSNLKYEGQKSDKTIVGTYRYGRTFLLGVRYKL
;
A
#
# COMPACT_ATOMS: atom_id res chain seq x y z
N MET A 1 -12.45 -10.82 -46.06
CA MET A 1 -12.47 -9.34 -46.06
C MET A 1 -13.48 -8.73 -47.03
N LYS A 2 -14.56 -9.43 -47.44
CA LYS A 2 -15.64 -8.89 -48.31
C LYS A 2 -17.06 -9.08 -47.76
N ARG A 3 -17.22 -9.39 -46.45
CA ARG A 3 -18.51 -9.54 -45.78
C ARG A 3 -18.73 -8.58 -44.61
N PHE A 4 -17.79 -7.64 -44.35
CA PHE A 4 -17.91 -6.61 -43.30
C PHE A 4 -18.31 -5.22 -43.85
N LEU A 5 -18.42 -5.06 -45.15
CA LEU A 5 -18.76 -3.78 -45.81
C LEU A 5 -20.23 -3.63 -46.27
N PHE A 6 -21.06 -4.66 -46.05
CA PHE A 6 -22.47 -4.62 -46.45
C PHE A 6 -23.44 -4.36 -45.29
N THR A 7 -22.99 -4.30 -44.04
CA THR A 7 -23.83 -3.96 -42.88
C THR A 7 -23.73 -2.48 -42.43
N ALA A 8 -22.82 -1.73 -43.03
CA ALA A 8 -22.67 -0.29 -42.72
C ALA A 8 -23.47 0.63 -43.66
N ALA A 9 -24.09 0.07 -44.73
CA ALA A 9 -24.79 0.87 -45.73
C ALA A 9 -26.32 0.86 -45.63
N LEU A 10 -26.90 0.22 -44.56
CA LEU A 10 -28.37 0.15 -44.37
C LEU A 10 -28.85 0.92 -43.15
N LEU A 11 -28.03 1.77 -42.53
CA LEU A 11 -28.41 2.65 -41.40
C LEU A 11 -28.40 4.14 -41.72
N THR A 12 -28.37 4.52 -42.98
CA THR A 12 -28.39 5.95 -43.42
C THR A 12 -29.57 6.28 -44.29
N ALA A 13 -30.79 5.89 -43.88
CA ALA A 13 -31.98 6.38 -44.52
C ALA A 13 -33.15 6.38 -43.56
N ALA A 14 -33.22 7.36 -42.67
CA ALA A 14 -34.40 8.01 -42.07
C ALA A 14 -33.94 8.90 -40.87
N THR A 15 -33.26 9.99 -41.16
CA THR A 15 -33.24 11.17 -40.28
C THR A 15 -33.95 12.30 -40.95
N SER A 16 -35.25 12.40 -40.70
CA SER A 16 -35.94 13.68 -40.74
C SER A 16 -35.21 14.60 -39.75
N ALA A 17 -34.61 15.70 -40.24
CA ALA A 17 -33.96 16.70 -39.42
C ALA A 17 -35.02 17.35 -38.51
N ILE A 18 -35.18 16.84 -37.30
CA ILE A 18 -35.74 17.61 -36.19
C ILE A 18 -34.59 18.51 -35.76
N THR A 19 -34.72 19.81 -36.06
CA THR A 19 -33.80 20.82 -35.50
C THR A 19 -34.01 20.83 -34.01
N ALA A 20 -33.07 20.26 -33.26
CA ALA A 20 -33.08 20.19 -31.77
C ALA A 20 -32.28 21.38 -31.25
N HIS A 21 -32.93 22.19 -30.42
CA HIS A 21 -32.28 23.34 -29.78
C HIS A 21 -31.39 22.85 -28.60
N THR A 22 -30.23 23.44 -28.44
CA THR A 22 -29.33 23.19 -27.30
C THR A 22 -29.38 24.36 -26.32
N LEU A 23 -29.49 24.07 -25.01
CA LEU A 23 -29.45 25.08 -23.96
C LEU A 23 -28.16 24.88 -23.14
N ASP A 24 -27.30 25.90 -23.17
CA ASP A 24 -26.06 25.92 -22.43
C ASP A 24 -26.17 26.80 -21.18
N GLY A 25 -25.60 26.31 -20.06
CA GLY A 25 -25.62 27.08 -18.82
C GLY A 25 -24.54 26.63 -17.83
N ILE A 26 -24.50 27.33 -16.70
CA ILE A 26 -23.62 27.02 -15.57
C ILE A 26 -24.41 27.04 -14.28
N VAL A 27 -24.22 26.05 -13.42
CA VAL A 27 -24.80 26.00 -12.08
C VAL A 27 -23.73 26.34 -11.05
N LYS A 28 -24.04 27.32 -10.18
CA LYS A 28 -23.11 27.81 -9.14
C LYS A 28 -23.79 27.82 -7.77
N ASP A 29 -22.98 27.75 -6.72
CA ASP A 29 -23.41 28.07 -5.37
C ASP A 29 -23.75 29.56 -5.26
N HIS A 30 -24.92 29.89 -4.70
CA HIS A 30 -25.39 31.29 -4.61
C HIS A 30 -24.50 32.16 -3.71
N LYS A 31 -23.88 31.59 -2.66
CA LYS A 31 -23.09 32.35 -1.68
C LYS A 31 -21.61 32.42 -2.04
N THR A 32 -21.05 31.33 -2.54
CA THR A 32 -19.62 31.21 -2.81
C THR A 32 -19.26 31.52 -4.26
N GLY A 33 -20.24 31.48 -5.19
CA GLY A 33 -20.01 31.59 -6.63
C GLY A 33 -19.28 30.37 -7.23
N GLU A 34 -19.00 29.34 -6.44
CA GLU A 34 -18.31 28.15 -6.91
C GLU A 34 -19.20 27.29 -7.84
N PRO A 35 -18.64 26.74 -8.93
CA PRO A 35 -19.38 25.88 -9.83
C PRO A 35 -19.81 24.57 -9.14
N LEU A 36 -21.07 24.17 -9.30
CA LEU A 36 -21.63 22.95 -8.74
C LEU A 36 -21.53 21.79 -9.74
N ILE A 37 -20.59 20.91 -9.50
CA ILE A 37 -20.24 19.76 -10.35
C ILE A 37 -21.19 18.60 -10.10
N GLY A 38 -21.77 17.99 -11.16
CA GLY A 38 -22.69 16.85 -11.01
C GLY A 38 -24.11 17.27 -10.62
N THR A 39 -24.47 18.54 -10.69
CA THR A 39 -25.86 19.01 -10.53
C THR A 39 -26.73 18.41 -11.63
N VAL A 40 -27.86 17.83 -11.26
CA VAL A 40 -28.82 17.23 -12.20
C VAL A 40 -29.78 18.32 -12.67
N ILE A 41 -29.85 18.51 -13.98
CA ILE A 41 -30.81 19.37 -14.66
C ILE A 41 -31.76 18.50 -15.48
N ARG A 42 -33.05 18.57 -15.18
CA ARG A 42 -34.10 17.78 -15.85
C ARG A 42 -35.22 18.69 -16.32
N VAL A 43 -35.77 18.39 -17.48
CA VAL A 43 -36.97 19.05 -17.99
C VAL A 43 -38.20 18.36 -17.41
N LYS A 44 -39.05 19.11 -16.69
CA LYS A 44 -40.23 18.57 -15.99
C LYS A 44 -41.25 17.95 -16.96
N GLU A 45 -41.48 18.62 -18.10
CA GLU A 45 -42.41 18.21 -19.14
C GLU A 45 -41.86 17.09 -20.03
N LEU A 46 -40.55 16.90 -20.05
CA LEU A 46 -39.82 15.93 -20.88
C LEU A 46 -38.81 15.18 -20.02
N PRO A 47 -39.22 14.19 -19.18
CA PRO A 47 -38.35 13.53 -18.22
C PRO A 47 -37.16 12.78 -18.83
N SER A 48 -37.22 12.43 -20.11
CA SER A 48 -36.12 11.84 -20.86
C SER A 48 -35.00 12.84 -21.18
N VAL A 49 -35.30 14.17 -21.19
CA VAL A 49 -34.34 15.24 -21.46
C VAL A 49 -33.74 15.69 -20.14
N SER A 50 -32.53 15.23 -19.86
CA SER A 50 -31.80 15.60 -18.65
C SER A 50 -30.30 15.67 -18.92
N THR A 51 -29.60 16.44 -18.08
CA THR A 51 -28.15 16.57 -18.15
C THR A 51 -27.57 16.73 -16.74
N THR A 52 -26.25 16.62 -16.61
CA THR A 52 -25.52 16.94 -15.38
C THR A 52 -24.41 17.93 -15.68
N THR A 53 -24.10 18.79 -14.70
CA THR A 53 -23.00 19.74 -14.85
C THR A 53 -21.64 19.05 -14.89
N GLY A 54 -20.75 19.57 -15.73
CA GLY A 54 -19.35 19.18 -15.82
C GLY A 54 -18.49 19.66 -14.65
N LEU A 55 -17.16 19.46 -14.76
CA LEU A 55 -16.18 19.84 -13.72
C LEU A 55 -16.10 21.34 -13.46
N ASP A 56 -16.51 22.15 -14.41
CA ASP A 56 -16.58 23.62 -14.35
C ASP A 56 -17.99 24.13 -14.00
N GLY A 57 -18.91 23.21 -13.66
CA GLY A 57 -20.31 23.53 -13.39
C GLY A 57 -21.14 23.85 -14.64
N THR A 58 -20.57 23.76 -15.82
CA THR A 58 -21.30 23.97 -17.08
C THR A 58 -22.16 22.77 -17.45
N PHE A 59 -23.26 23.02 -18.13
CA PHE A 59 -24.11 21.97 -18.69
C PHE A 59 -24.59 22.33 -20.09
N THR A 60 -24.82 21.31 -20.90
CA THR A 60 -25.49 21.39 -22.19
C THR A 60 -26.70 20.50 -22.20
N LEU A 61 -27.89 21.05 -22.30
CA LEU A 61 -29.14 20.33 -22.44
C LEU A 61 -29.48 20.24 -23.92
N ARG A 62 -29.46 19.05 -24.50
CA ARG A 62 -29.73 18.76 -25.94
C ARG A 62 -31.13 18.20 -26.13
N GLU A 63 -31.62 18.22 -27.33
CA GLU A 63 -32.90 17.63 -27.74
C GLU A 63 -34.15 18.37 -27.21
N LEU A 64 -34.05 19.69 -26.96
CA LEU A 64 -35.24 20.48 -26.69
C LEU A 64 -35.94 20.82 -28.04
N PRO A 65 -37.27 20.67 -28.15
CA PRO A 65 -37.99 21.10 -29.32
C PRO A 65 -37.88 22.66 -29.52
N ASP A 66 -37.82 23.11 -30.78
CA ASP A 66 -37.48 24.50 -31.15
C ASP A 66 -38.45 25.57 -30.64
N ARG A 67 -39.59 25.22 -30.08
CA ARG A 67 -40.59 26.20 -29.55
C ARG A 67 -41.29 25.61 -28.34
N GLY A 68 -41.36 26.34 -27.23
CA GLY A 68 -42.08 26.00 -26.03
C GLY A 68 -41.48 26.57 -24.77
N ARG A 69 -42.29 26.60 -23.70
CA ARG A 69 -41.83 26.88 -22.31
C ARG A 69 -41.63 25.58 -21.60
N TYR A 70 -40.44 25.42 -21.05
CA TYR A 70 -40.05 24.21 -20.29
C TYR A 70 -39.65 24.60 -18.89
N THR A 71 -40.02 23.76 -17.92
CA THR A 71 -39.61 23.93 -16.53
C THR A 71 -38.35 23.09 -16.28
N LEU A 72 -37.23 23.76 -16.04
CA LEU A 72 -35.99 23.12 -15.60
C LEU A 72 -36.09 22.85 -14.11
N VAL A 73 -35.93 21.58 -13.72
CA VAL A 73 -35.79 21.17 -12.34
C VAL A 73 -34.29 20.91 -12.09
N VAL A 74 -33.66 21.80 -11.33
CA VAL A 74 -32.24 21.76 -11.03
C VAL A 74 -32.06 21.29 -9.59
N SER A 75 -31.47 20.12 -9.43
CA SER A 75 -31.31 19.49 -8.13
C SER A 75 -29.84 19.11 -7.88
N TYR A 76 -29.36 19.45 -6.70
CA TYR A 76 -28.05 19.07 -6.22
C TYR A 76 -28.14 18.73 -4.73
N MET A 77 -27.33 17.76 -4.29
CA MET A 77 -27.37 17.29 -2.90
C MET A 77 -26.96 18.39 -1.94
N ALA A 78 -27.71 18.52 -0.84
CA ALA A 78 -27.58 19.58 0.16
C ALA A 78 -27.90 20.99 -0.38
N TYR A 79 -28.64 21.09 -1.51
CA TYR A 79 -29.15 22.34 -2.07
C TYR A 79 -30.65 22.26 -2.28
N LYS A 80 -31.34 23.38 -2.13
CA LYS A 80 -32.76 23.50 -2.46
C LYS A 80 -32.94 23.23 -3.94
N THR A 81 -33.82 22.28 -4.28
CA THR A 81 -34.21 22.07 -5.67
C THR A 81 -34.83 23.35 -6.22
N ARG A 82 -34.29 23.85 -7.33
CA ARG A 82 -34.79 25.06 -8.00
C ARG A 82 -35.55 24.68 -9.26
N GLU A 83 -36.81 25.15 -9.35
CA GLU A 83 -37.58 25.06 -10.57
C GLU A 83 -37.55 26.43 -11.26
N MET A 84 -37.27 26.45 -12.54
CA MET A 84 -37.28 27.68 -13.34
C MET A 84 -37.84 27.44 -14.74
N VAL A 85 -38.64 28.37 -15.25
CA VAL A 85 -39.23 28.27 -16.59
C VAL A 85 -38.29 28.91 -17.60
N VAL A 86 -37.99 28.20 -18.67
CA VAL A 86 -37.16 28.70 -19.79
C VAL A 86 -38.01 28.68 -21.07
N ASP A 87 -38.05 29.80 -21.80
CA ASP A 87 -38.73 29.95 -23.09
C ASP A 87 -37.71 29.81 -24.24
N VAL A 88 -37.70 28.67 -24.89
CA VAL A 88 -36.72 28.32 -25.94
C VAL A 88 -36.88 29.23 -27.18
N ALA A 89 -38.04 29.86 -27.41
CA ALA A 89 -38.30 30.74 -28.55
C ALA A 89 -37.87 32.19 -28.33
N LYS A 90 -37.60 32.61 -27.08
CA LYS A 90 -37.30 34.01 -26.70
C LYS A 90 -35.97 34.25 -26.03
N ASP A 91 -35.08 33.31 -26.10
CA ASP A 91 -33.75 33.38 -25.46
C ASP A 91 -33.78 33.82 -23.97
N TYR A 92 -34.73 33.32 -23.16
CA TYR A 92 -34.78 33.46 -21.69
C TYR A 92 -35.86 34.41 -21.11
N ASP A 93 -36.42 34.02 -19.99
CA ASP A 93 -37.42 34.78 -19.24
C ASP A 93 -36.81 35.90 -18.37
N LYS A 94 -37.62 36.92 -18.03
CA LYS A 94 -37.25 38.05 -17.16
C LYS A 94 -36.88 37.55 -15.77
N GLY A 95 -35.60 37.48 -15.42
CA GLY A 95 -35.10 37.09 -14.10
C GLY A 95 -33.91 36.13 -14.09
N SER A 96 -33.45 35.64 -15.24
CA SER A 96 -32.21 34.86 -15.34
C SER A 96 -31.00 35.73 -15.55
N GLU A 97 -29.93 35.56 -14.78
CA GLU A 97 -28.64 36.22 -15.04
C GLU A 97 -27.96 35.58 -16.24
N LYS A 98 -27.49 36.41 -17.17
CA LYS A 98 -26.69 36.00 -18.33
C LYS A 98 -25.21 36.17 -18.04
N GLY A 99 -24.41 35.10 -18.32
CA GLY A 99 -22.95 35.23 -18.40
C GLY A 99 -22.50 36.05 -19.63
N LYS A 100 -21.23 36.43 -19.67
CA LYS A 100 -20.64 37.22 -20.79
C LYS A 100 -20.79 36.55 -22.15
N ASP A 101 -21.02 35.24 -22.19
CA ASP A 101 -21.12 34.43 -23.39
C ASP A 101 -22.56 33.93 -23.70
N GLY A 102 -23.59 34.57 -23.12
CA GLY A 102 -24.99 34.19 -23.36
C GLY A 102 -25.46 32.91 -22.63
N GLN A 103 -24.66 32.30 -21.82
CA GLN A 103 -24.99 31.10 -21.03
C GLN A 103 -25.95 31.40 -19.87
N LEU A 104 -26.85 30.46 -19.57
CA LEU A 104 -27.79 30.56 -18.45
C LEU A 104 -27.04 30.34 -17.11
N ILE A 105 -27.08 31.30 -16.19
CA ILE A 105 -26.51 31.18 -14.87
C ILE A 105 -27.59 30.74 -13.87
N ILE A 106 -27.41 29.58 -13.22
CA ILE A 106 -28.31 29.06 -12.22
C ILE A 106 -27.59 29.04 -10.88
N ALA A 107 -28.04 29.85 -9.94
CA ALA A 107 -27.53 29.84 -8.57
C ALA A 107 -28.42 28.96 -7.68
N LEU A 108 -27.85 28.04 -6.94
CA LEU A 108 -28.56 27.22 -5.96
C LEU A 108 -28.24 27.65 -4.53
N ASP A 109 -29.25 27.67 -3.68
CA ASP A 109 -29.11 27.87 -2.24
C ASP A 109 -28.90 26.55 -1.52
N GLU A 110 -27.96 26.50 -0.55
CA GLU A 110 -27.77 25.33 0.31
C GLU A 110 -29.09 24.99 1.06
N ASP A 111 -29.49 23.71 1.01
CA ASP A 111 -30.61 23.20 1.80
C ASP A 111 -30.10 22.41 3.01
N LEU A 112 -30.17 23.05 4.15
CA LEU A 112 -29.64 22.51 5.38
C LEU A 112 -30.67 21.68 6.17
N GLN A 113 -31.89 21.49 5.61
CA GLN A 113 -32.95 20.70 6.25
C GLN A 113 -33.13 19.28 5.71
N GLN A 114 -32.52 18.91 4.58
CA GLN A 114 -32.59 17.55 4.01
C GLN A 114 -31.48 16.64 4.50
N LEU A 115 -31.34 16.40 5.80
CA LEU A 115 -30.54 15.30 6.35
C LEU A 115 -31.39 14.06 6.71
N GLY A 116 -32.66 14.04 6.40
CA GLY A 116 -33.56 12.92 6.53
C GLY A 116 -33.98 12.44 5.15
N GLU A 117 -33.65 11.19 4.83
CA GLU A 117 -34.08 10.45 3.65
C GLU A 117 -33.31 10.67 2.35
N VAL A 118 -32.11 10.11 2.27
CA VAL A 118 -31.47 9.89 0.99
C VAL A 118 -32.00 8.60 0.38
N VAL A 119 -33.09 8.70 -0.37
CA VAL A 119 -33.44 7.69 -1.38
C VAL A 119 -32.33 7.72 -2.44
N VAL A 120 -31.49 6.68 -2.46
CA VAL A 120 -30.37 6.55 -3.38
C VAL A 120 -30.90 6.25 -4.79
N THR A 121 -31.34 7.28 -5.50
CA THR A 121 -31.62 7.21 -6.96
C THR A 121 -30.65 8.05 -7.78
N GLY A 122 -29.71 8.75 -7.13
CA GLY A 122 -28.64 9.52 -7.81
C GLY A 122 -27.30 8.85 -7.59
N HIS A 123 -26.55 8.56 -8.67
CA HIS A 123 -25.17 8.12 -8.56
C HIS A 123 -24.31 9.29 -8.07
N ARG A 124 -23.83 9.21 -6.81
CA ARG A 124 -22.87 10.18 -6.27
C ARG A 124 -21.55 10.08 -7.07
N GLU A 125 -21.14 11.14 -7.72
CA GLU A 125 -19.77 11.25 -8.22
C GLU A 125 -18.81 11.51 -7.04
N TYR A 126 -18.22 10.47 -6.47
CA TYR A 126 -17.25 10.54 -5.38
C TYR A 126 -15.83 10.99 -5.83
N ARG A 127 -15.68 11.55 -7.03
CA ARG A 127 -14.39 11.79 -7.69
C ARG A 127 -13.72 13.11 -7.32
N SER A 128 -14.48 14.04 -6.75
CA SER A 128 -14.01 15.40 -6.42
C SER A 128 -13.49 15.52 -4.98
N ASP A 129 -12.65 16.53 -4.74
CA ASP A 129 -12.20 16.88 -3.37
C ASP A 129 -13.39 17.26 -2.47
N ARG A 130 -14.42 17.88 -3.04
CA ARG A 130 -15.67 18.18 -2.32
C ARG A 130 -16.34 16.93 -1.78
N SER A 131 -16.51 15.91 -2.60
CA SER A 131 -17.15 14.66 -2.15
C SER A 131 -16.30 13.93 -1.10
N ALA A 132 -14.98 14.06 -1.14
CA ALA A 132 -14.07 13.53 -0.12
C ALA A 132 -14.31 14.25 1.22
N VAL A 133 -14.35 15.59 1.25
CA VAL A 133 -14.63 16.39 2.46
C VAL A 133 -16.02 16.06 3.02
N GLU A 134 -17.03 15.93 2.16
CA GLU A 134 -18.39 15.57 2.58
C GLU A 134 -18.44 14.15 3.18
N THR A 135 -17.70 13.19 2.59
CA THR A 135 -17.61 11.83 3.14
C THR A 135 -17.00 11.85 4.55
N VAL A 136 -15.92 12.63 4.77
CA VAL A 136 -15.31 12.82 6.11
C VAL A 136 -16.32 13.42 7.09
N LYS A 137 -17.01 14.49 6.69
CA LYS A 137 -17.97 15.22 7.53
C LYS A 137 -19.12 14.32 8.01
N ASN A 138 -19.63 13.46 7.12
CA ASN A 138 -20.82 12.65 7.38
C ASN A 138 -20.51 11.24 7.93
N ALA A 139 -19.28 10.83 7.97
CA ALA A 139 -18.89 9.50 8.47
C ALA A 139 -19.31 9.28 9.94
N ALA A 140 -19.61 8.04 10.30
CA ALA A 140 -19.81 7.63 11.70
C ALA A 140 -18.49 7.43 12.46
N SER A 141 -17.41 7.10 11.75
CA SER A 141 -16.07 6.83 12.29
C SER A 141 -15.06 7.93 11.93
N VAL A 142 -13.92 7.94 12.61
CA VAL A 142 -12.79 8.83 12.28
C VAL A 142 -12.10 8.31 11.02
N LEU A 143 -12.16 9.07 9.93
CA LEU A 143 -11.53 8.68 8.66
C LEU A 143 -10.92 9.88 7.91
N ASN A 144 -10.07 9.56 6.93
CA ASN A 144 -9.55 10.48 5.93
C ASN A 144 -9.85 9.91 4.54
N VAL A 145 -10.16 10.77 3.59
CA VAL A 145 -10.47 10.37 2.20
C VAL A 145 -9.57 11.13 1.23
N MET A 146 -9.01 10.42 0.26
CA MET A 146 -8.32 11.01 -0.87
C MET A 146 -9.15 10.76 -2.14
N SER A 147 -9.57 11.83 -2.80
CA SER A 147 -10.38 11.79 -4.02
C SER A 147 -9.58 11.32 -5.23
N GLN A 148 -10.26 10.88 -6.31
CA GLN A 148 -9.65 10.58 -7.59
C GLN A 148 -8.85 11.77 -8.13
N GLN A 149 -9.38 12.99 -8.02
CA GLN A 149 -8.72 14.19 -8.47
C GLN A 149 -7.39 14.42 -7.75
N SER A 150 -7.36 14.24 -6.42
CA SER A 150 -6.13 14.32 -5.62
C SER A 150 -5.13 13.22 -5.95
N ILE A 151 -5.59 11.98 -6.20
CA ILE A 151 -4.75 10.85 -6.62
C ILE A 151 -4.10 11.12 -7.98
N GLN A 152 -4.85 11.64 -8.95
CA GLN A 152 -4.35 11.93 -10.30
C GLN A 152 -3.33 13.08 -10.32
N LEU A 153 -3.54 14.12 -9.49
CA LEU A 153 -2.61 15.24 -9.38
C LEU A 153 -1.36 14.88 -8.57
N SER A 154 -1.45 13.90 -7.68
CA SER A 154 -0.28 13.42 -6.90
C SER A 154 0.87 13.00 -7.85
N PRO A 155 2.13 13.26 -7.50
CA PRO A 155 3.28 12.75 -8.25
C PRO A 155 3.37 11.21 -8.23
N ASP A 156 2.63 10.55 -7.37
CA ASP A 156 2.67 9.12 -7.10
C ASP A 156 1.99 8.29 -8.21
N VAL A 157 2.50 7.06 -8.44
CA VAL A 157 2.02 6.16 -9.52
C VAL A 157 1.35 4.89 -9.01
N ASN A 158 1.58 4.52 -7.75
CA ASN A 158 0.95 3.38 -7.09
C ASN A 158 0.27 3.80 -5.78
N VAL A 159 -0.60 2.92 -5.26
CA VAL A 159 -1.40 3.20 -4.06
C VAL A 159 -0.55 3.42 -2.81
N ALA A 160 0.53 2.67 -2.65
CA ALA A 160 1.42 2.81 -1.49
C ALA A 160 1.99 4.23 -1.38
N SER A 161 2.51 4.77 -2.49
CA SER A 161 3.07 6.13 -2.53
C SER A 161 2.01 7.20 -2.31
N VAL A 162 0.81 7.02 -2.89
CA VAL A 162 -0.34 7.93 -2.69
C VAL A 162 -0.74 8.00 -1.22
N LEU A 163 -0.78 6.85 -0.51
CA LEU A 163 -1.15 6.79 0.91
C LEU A 163 -0.20 7.56 1.82
N GLN A 164 1.06 7.73 1.46
CA GLN A 164 2.02 8.53 2.22
C GLN A 164 1.55 9.99 2.42
N ARG A 165 0.67 10.50 1.55
CA ARG A 165 0.11 11.86 1.61
C ARG A 165 -1.04 12.01 2.62
N VAL A 166 -1.56 10.90 3.15
CA VAL A 166 -2.65 10.89 4.13
C VAL A 166 -2.10 11.17 5.53
N SER A 167 -2.83 11.94 6.33
CA SER A 167 -2.46 12.25 7.71
C SER A 167 -2.23 11.00 8.56
N GLY A 168 -1.12 10.96 9.29
CA GLY A 168 -0.76 9.85 10.19
C GLY A 168 -0.31 8.58 9.48
N VAL A 169 -0.02 8.64 8.17
CA VAL A 169 0.47 7.51 7.39
C VAL A 169 1.95 7.69 7.04
N THR A 170 2.74 6.67 7.35
CA THR A 170 4.11 6.51 6.83
C THR A 170 4.20 5.19 6.09
N MET A 171 5.26 5.01 5.30
CA MET A 171 5.42 3.81 4.49
C MET A 171 6.69 3.05 4.87
N GLU A 172 6.56 1.74 4.95
CA GLU A 172 7.71 0.85 4.88
C GLU A 172 8.12 0.69 3.41
N ARG A 173 9.44 0.76 3.16
CA ARG A 173 10.01 0.64 1.83
C ARG A 173 10.78 -0.67 1.71
N ASP A 174 10.67 -1.32 0.56
CA ASP A 174 11.44 -2.51 0.22
C ASP A 174 12.93 -2.20 -0.07
N ALA A 175 13.70 -3.22 -0.44
CA ALA A 175 15.13 -3.07 -0.77
C ALA A 175 15.36 -2.21 -2.03
N SER A 176 14.40 -2.11 -2.93
CA SER A 176 14.47 -1.26 -4.12
C SER A 176 14.07 0.20 -3.85
N GLY A 177 13.65 0.51 -2.61
CA GLY A 177 13.22 1.84 -2.18
C GLY A 177 11.75 2.14 -2.44
N GLU A 178 11.01 1.20 -3.00
CA GLU A 178 9.59 1.38 -3.24
C GLU A 178 8.78 1.28 -1.94
N ALA A 179 7.83 2.19 -1.77
CA ALA A 179 6.88 2.11 -0.67
C ALA A 179 5.96 0.90 -0.87
N SER A 180 5.85 0.02 0.12
CA SER A 180 5.09 -1.23 0.00
C SER A 180 3.97 -1.35 1.03
N TYR A 181 4.23 -1.06 2.30
CA TYR A 181 3.26 -1.26 3.38
C TYR A 181 2.99 0.02 4.13
N ALA A 182 1.71 0.26 4.46
CA ALA A 182 1.28 1.39 5.26
C ALA A 182 1.53 1.17 6.76
N ILE A 183 2.02 2.19 7.44
CA ILE A 183 2.17 2.29 8.88
C ILE A 183 1.27 3.44 9.33
N LEU A 184 0.19 3.12 10.04
CA LEU A 184 -0.81 4.09 10.47
C LEU A 184 -0.57 4.49 11.93
N ARG A 185 -0.40 5.81 12.22
CA ARG A 185 -0.18 6.33 13.57
C ARG A 185 0.98 5.63 14.30
N GLY A 186 2.05 5.31 13.58
CA GLY A 186 3.20 4.59 14.11
C GLY A 186 2.96 3.12 14.46
N MET A 187 1.77 2.58 14.15
CA MET A 187 1.46 1.15 14.30
C MET A 187 2.00 0.38 13.10
N ASP A 188 2.88 -0.58 13.35
CA ASP A 188 3.50 -1.43 12.33
C ASP A 188 2.47 -1.99 11.35
N LYS A 189 2.90 -2.30 10.14
CA LYS A 189 2.08 -2.86 9.03
C LYS A 189 1.17 -4.01 9.45
N ARG A 190 1.58 -4.83 10.42
CA ARG A 190 0.81 -5.96 10.94
C ARG A 190 -0.52 -5.57 11.61
N TYR A 191 -0.61 -4.33 12.13
CA TYR A 191 -1.80 -3.80 12.81
C TYR A 191 -2.81 -3.14 11.88
N ASN A 192 -2.54 -3.15 10.56
CA ASN A 192 -3.39 -2.55 9.55
C ASN A 192 -3.92 -3.61 8.58
N TYR A 193 -5.11 -3.46 8.05
CA TYR A 193 -5.56 -4.29 6.95
C TYR A 193 -6.08 -3.50 5.76
N THR A 194 -6.08 -4.17 4.61
CA THR A 194 -6.45 -3.59 3.32
C THR A 194 -7.74 -4.18 2.82
N LEU A 195 -8.63 -3.30 2.35
CA LEU A 195 -9.87 -3.64 1.67
C LEU A 195 -9.81 -3.21 0.20
N VAL A 196 -10.60 -3.87 -0.62
CA VAL A 196 -10.98 -3.43 -1.97
C VAL A 196 -12.50 -3.40 -2.04
N ASN A 197 -13.08 -2.20 -2.25
CA ASN A 197 -14.51 -1.98 -2.23
C ASN A 197 -15.20 -2.52 -0.95
N GLY A 198 -14.57 -2.32 0.21
CA GLY A 198 -15.06 -2.75 1.50
C GLY A 198 -14.84 -4.23 1.84
N VAL A 199 -14.12 -4.99 1.00
CA VAL A 199 -13.88 -6.42 1.20
C VAL A 199 -12.40 -6.69 1.40
N LYS A 200 -12.07 -7.50 2.40
CA LYS A 200 -10.71 -7.93 2.70
C LYS A 200 -10.20 -8.91 1.64
N ILE A 201 -8.97 -8.71 1.20
CA ILE A 201 -8.30 -9.53 0.20
C ILE A 201 -7.10 -10.28 0.80
N PRO A 202 -6.72 -11.48 0.28
CA PRO A 202 -5.55 -12.22 0.73
C PRO A 202 -4.25 -11.55 0.28
N SER A 203 -3.18 -11.82 1.03
CA SER A 203 -1.83 -11.35 0.70
C SER A 203 -1.11 -12.32 -0.24
N PRO A 204 -0.47 -11.84 -1.30
CA PRO A 204 0.45 -12.66 -2.10
C PRO A 204 1.83 -12.80 -1.45
N ASP A 205 2.10 -12.11 -0.34
CA ASP A 205 3.37 -12.19 0.37
C ASP A 205 3.52 -13.57 1.05
N ASP A 206 4.68 -14.19 0.91
CA ASP A 206 4.98 -15.52 1.45
C ASP A 206 5.06 -15.53 2.99
N LYS A 207 5.50 -14.43 3.60
CA LYS A 207 5.68 -14.29 5.05
C LYS A 207 4.52 -13.57 5.72
N ASN A 208 3.97 -12.56 5.07
CA ASN A 208 3.07 -11.60 5.68
C ASN A 208 1.60 -11.86 5.33
N ARG A 209 0.70 -11.65 6.30
CA ARG A 209 -0.75 -11.69 6.06
C ARG A 209 -1.32 -10.36 5.54
N TYR A 210 -0.56 -9.29 5.57
CA TYR A 210 -0.94 -7.95 5.06
C TYR A 210 -0.47 -7.76 3.62
N VAL A 211 -1.27 -7.02 2.87
CA VAL A 211 -1.14 -6.90 1.41
C VAL A 211 -0.15 -5.80 1.05
N PRO A 212 0.85 -6.05 0.18
CA PRO A 212 1.70 -4.99 -0.35
C PRO A 212 0.90 -4.08 -1.28
N LEU A 213 0.93 -2.77 -1.02
CA LEU A 213 0.09 -1.78 -1.71
C LEU A 213 0.71 -1.24 -3.01
N ASN A 214 2.01 -1.49 -3.24
CA ASN A 214 2.72 -1.11 -4.46
C ASN A 214 2.26 -1.89 -5.70
N ILE A 215 1.67 -3.09 -5.52
CA ILE A 215 1.15 -3.89 -6.64
C ILE A 215 -0.13 -3.29 -7.27
N PHE A 216 -0.77 -2.30 -6.61
CA PHE A 216 -1.98 -1.67 -7.12
C PHE A 216 -1.68 -0.37 -7.85
N PRO A 217 -1.92 -0.30 -9.19
CA PRO A 217 -1.83 0.95 -9.94
C PRO A 217 -2.86 1.97 -9.44
N SER A 218 -2.42 3.21 -9.20
CA SER A 218 -3.30 4.30 -8.73
C SER A 218 -4.37 4.68 -9.76
N ASP A 219 -4.16 4.41 -11.03
CA ASP A 219 -5.11 4.70 -12.13
C ASP A 219 -6.42 3.89 -12.07
N LEU A 220 -6.43 2.76 -11.34
CA LEU A 220 -7.64 1.94 -11.16
C LEU A 220 -8.56 2.48 -10.06
N MET A 221 -8.09 3.42 -9.25
CA MET A 221 -8.80 3.93 -8.07
C MET A 221 -9.79 5.04 -8.40
N ASP A 222 -10.92 5.05 -7.70
CA ASP A 222 -11.84 6.18 -7.58
C ASP A 222 -11.48 7.04 -6.37
N ARG A 223 -11.19 6.41 -5.23
CA ARG A 223 -10.75 7.07 -4.00
C ARG A 223 -10.05 6.10 -3.06
N LEU A 224 -9.32 6.66 -2.10
CA LEU A 224 -8.77 5.93 -0.96
C LEU A 224 -9.44 6.40 0.32
N VAL A 225 -9.90 5.46 1.14
CA VAL A 225 -10.50 5.73 2.45
C VAL A 225 -9.62 5.11 3.52
N VAL A 226 -9.14 5.93 4.46
CA VAL A 226 -8.33 5.47 5.59
C VAL A 226 -9.14 5.66 6.86
N SER A 227 -9.72 4.57 7.38
CA SER A 227 -10.48 4.57 8.63
C SER A 227 -9.54 4.35 9.80
N LYS A 228 -9.60 5.25 10.78
CA LYS A 228 -8.74 5.27 11.97
C LYS A 228 -9.45 4.81 13.25
N SER A 229 -10.76 4.62 13.20
CA SER A 229 -11.56 3.99 14.25
C SER A 229 -12.51 2.96 13.64
N LEU A 230 -12.86 1.93 14.41
CA LEU A 230 -13.71 0.83 13.97
C LEU A 230 -15.10 0.95 14.58
N THR A 231 -16.10 0.49 13.82
CA THR A 231 -17.47 0.21 14.26
C THR A 231 -17.71 -1.30 14.34
N ALA A 232 -18.75 -1.76 15.02
CA ALA A 232 -18.98 -3.19 15.25
C ALA A 232 -19.23 -4.01 13.98
N ASP A 233 -19.63 -3.39 12.88
CA ASP A 233 -19.80 -4.03 11.57
C ASP A 233 -18.49 -4.27 10.82
N MET A 234 -17.35 -3.74 11.30
CA MET A 234 -16.01 -3.97 10.75
C MET A 234 -15.31 -5.14 11.44
N GLU A 235 -14.43 -5.86 10.70
CA GLU A 235 -13.60 -6.92 11.28
C GLU A 235 -12.63 -6.38 12.32
N GLY A 236 -12.38 -7.15 13.39
CA GLY A 236 -11.66 -6.69 14.59
C GLY A 236 -10.15 -6.53 14.45
N ASP A 237 -9.51 -7.00 13.36
CA ASP A 237 -8.04 -7.05 13.28
C ASP A 237 -7.39 -5.80 12.63
N ALA A 238 -7.87 -4.60 12.99
CA ALA A 238 -7.34 -3.30 12.55
C ALA A 238 -7.04 -2.37 13.72
N ALA A 239 -5.98 -2.63 14.45
CA ALA A 239 -5.58 -1.79 15.57
C ALA A 239 -4.98 -0.43 15.15
N GLY A 240 -4.26 -0.39 14.04
CA GLY A 240 -3.73 0.85 13.45
C GLY A 240 -4.80 1.58 12.64
N GLY A 241 -5.50 0.87 11.79
CA GLY A 241 -6.56 1.35 10.92
C GLY A 241 -6.82 0.45 9.71
N VAL A 242 -7.72 0.90 8.86
CA VAL A 242 -8.17 0.22 7.64
C VAL A 242 -7.89 1.10 6.43
N VAL A 243 -7.29 0.53 5.40
CA VAL A 243 -7.12 1.17 4.09
C VAL A 243 -8.09 0.52 3.11
N ASP A 244 -9.12 1.24 2.68
CA ASP A 244 -10.05 0.77 1.66
C ASP A 244 -9.75 1.43 0.31
N MET A 245 -9.36 0.61 -0.65
CA MET A 245 -9.17 0.98 -2.04
C MET A 245 -10.50 0.88 -2.77
N VAL A 246 -11.15 2.02 -2.96
CA VAL A 246 -12.41 2.08 -3.72
C VAL A 246 -12.07 2.22 -5.20
N MET A 247 -12.43 1.20 -5.97
CA MET A 247 -12.16 1.13 -7.40
C MET A 247 -13.16 1.95 -8.20
N LYS A 248 -12.82 2.32 -9.45
CA LYS A 248 -13.69 3.08 -10.34
C LYS A 248 -15.06 2.44 -10.51
N ASP A 249 -16.10 3.27 -10.55
CA ASP A 249 -17.50 2.86 -10.75
C ASP A 249 -18.03 3.26 -12.14
N ALA A 250 -19.11 2.62 -12.58
CA ALA A 250 -19.75 2.93 -13.85
C ALA A 250 -20.20 4.40 -13.89
N PRO A 251 -19.74 5.20 -14.87
CA PRO A 251 -20.15 6.60 -15.00
C PRO A 251 -21.60 6.70 -15.48
N ALA A 252 -22.26 7.83 -15.16
CA ALA A 252 -23.66 8.08 -15.55
C ALA A 252 -23.88 8.13 -17.07
N ARG A 253 -22.81 8.44 -17.84
CA ARG A 253 -22.79 8.48 -19.31
C ARG A 253 -21.57 7.74 -19.82
N PHE A 254 -21.57 7.42 -21.12
CA PHE A 254 -20.40 6.87 -21.77
C PHE A 254 -19.16 7.72 -21.46
N GLN A 255 -18.13 7.08 -20.94
CA GLN A 255 -16.86 7.71 -20.64
C GLN A 255 -15.73 6.77 -21.06
N LEU A 256 -14.79 7.33 -21.80
CA LEU A 256 -13.52 6.71 -22.14
C LEU A 256 -12.41 7.55 -21.53
N GLN A 257 -11.56 6.93 -20.73
CA GLN A 257 -10.35 7.55 -20.20
C GLN A 257 -9.15 6.69 -20.60
N ALA A 258 -8.14 7.32 -21.15
CA ALA A 258 -6.88 6.68 -21.49
C ALA A 258 -5.72 7.55 -21.01
N ASN A 259 -4.63 6.94 -20.58
CA ASN A 259 -3.39 7.63 -20.27
C ASN A 259 -2.20 6.79 -20.71
N ALA A 260 -1.16 7.46 -21.14
CA ALA A 260 0.14 6.86 -21.46
C ALA A 260 1.25 7.81 -21.00
N ALA A 261 2.28 7.24 -20.37
CA ALA A 261 3.42 8.01 -19.90
C ALA A 261 4.71 7.24 -20.10
N VAL A 262 5.77 7.96 -20.36
CA VAL A 262 7.15 7.44 -20.42
C VAL A 262 8.00 8.16 -19.39
N GLY A 263 8.99 7.46 -18.87
CA GLY A 263 9.85 8.02 -17.82
C GLY A 263 11.16 7.30 -17.66
N MET A 264 11.96 7.80 -16.74
CA MET A 264 13.28 7.26 -16.47
C MET A 264 13.75 7.64 -15.05
N SER A 265 14.76 6.91 -14.57
CA SER A 265 15.47 7.24 -13.32
C SER A 265 16.85 7.79 -13.66
N ASP A 266 17.29 8.84 -12.95
CA ASP A 266 18.64 9.39 -13.10
C ASP A 266 19.73 8.51 -12.49
N TYR A 267 19.35 7.48 -11.73
CA TYR A 267 20.28 6.53 -11.12
C TYR A 267 21.25 5.92 -12.12
N PHE A 268 20.78 5.64 -13.34
CA PHE A 268 21.59 5.05 -14.42
C PHE A 268 22.20 6.07 -15.38
N TRP A 269 21.92 7.39 -15.26
CA TRP A 269 22.41 8.40 -16.22
C TRP A 269 23.88 8.76 -16.05
N SER A 270 24.42 8.59 -14.84
CA SER A 270 25.78 8.98 -14.53
C SER A 270 26.85 8.10 -15.19
N GLY A 271 26.45 6.99 -15.86
CA GLY A 271 27.37 6.03 -16.45
C GLY A 271 28.24 5.28 -15.42
N ALA A 272 28.05 5.57 -14.13
CA ALA A 272 28.85 4.98 -13.06
C ALA A 272 28.44 3.52 -12.74
N ARG A 273 27.32 3.05 -13.29
CA ARG A 273 26.76 1.74 -12.96
C ARG A 273 25.92 1.15 -14.07
N ASP A 274 26.23 -0.10 -14.35
CA ASP A 274 25.50 -0.91 -15.30
C ASP A 274 24.17 -1.39 -14.74
N TYR A 275 23.19 -1.46 -15.60
CA TYR A 275 21.93 -2.15 -15.35
C TYR A 275 22.10 -3.65 -15.65
N LEU A 276 22.02 -4.48 -14.60
CA LEU A 276 22.21 -5.92 -14.67
C LEU A 276 20.89 -6.66 -14.92
N THR A 277 20.90 -7.62 -15.83
CA THR A 277 19.72 -8.44 -16.16
C THR A 277 20.06 -9.91 -16.31
N THR A 278 19.02 -10.76 -16.15
CA THR A 278 19.04 -12.18 -16.56
C THR A 278 17.83 -12.46 -17.43
N ASN A 279 17.88 -13.49 -18.30
CA ASN A 279 16.76 -13.88 -19.13
C ASN A 279 15.77 -14.75 -18.36
N ARG A 280 14.45 -14.62 -18.65
CA ARG A 280 13.42 -15.44 -18.02
C ARG A 280 13.57 -16.95 -18.37
N SER A 281 14.00 -17.26 -19.59
CA SER A 281 14.25 -18.64 -20.04
C SER A 281 15.35 -19.36 -19.26
N ASP A 282 16.17 -18.60 -18.53
CA ASP A 282 17.30 -19.13 -17.80
C ASP A 282 16.91 -19.73 -16.44
N TYR A 283 15.70 -19.42 -15.93
CA TYR A 283 15.20 -19.95 -14.67
C TYR A 283 14.59 -21.33 -14.83
N THR A 284 14.87 -22.24 -13.88
CA THR A 284 14.21 -23.53 -13.74
C THR A 284 12.89 -23.31 -12.99
N HIS A 285 11.74 -23.65 -13.61
CA HIS A 285 10.43 -23.32 -13.05
C HIS A 285 10.00 -24.21 -11.89
N ARG A 286 10.44 -25.48 -11.90
CA ARG A 286 10.15 -26.47 -10.84
C ARG A 286 11.45 -26.94 -10.23
N SER A 287 11.46 -27.10 -8.92
CA SER A 287 12.56 -27.78 -8.25
C SER A 287 12.65 -29.26 -8.69
N PRO A 288 13.81 -29.92 -8.62
CA PRO A 288 13.93 -31.36 -8.84
C PRO A 288 12.95 -32.20 -8.00
N TYR A 289 12.73 -31.79 -6.74
CA TYR A 289 11.74 -32.43 -5.87
C TYR A 289 10.31 -32.39 -6.44
N GLU A 290 9.89 -31.24 -6.98
CA GLU A 290 8.55 -31.08 -7.60
C GLU A 290 8.43 -31.75 -8.96
N ALA A 291 9.54 -31.92 -9.68
CA ALA A 291 9.55 -32.52 -10.99
C ALA A 291 9.58 -34.04 -10.93
N PHE A 292 10.33 -34.61 -9.99
CA PHE A 292 10.71 -36.03 -9.96
C PHE A 292 10.33 -36.75 -8.63
N GLY A 293 9.85 -36.00 -7.61
CA GLY A 293 9.43 -36.55 -6.32
C GLY A 293 10.52 -36.51 -5.23
N SER A 294 10.13 -36.93 -4.03
CA SER A 294 10.95 -36.86 -2.78
C SER A 294 12.23 -37.68 -2.83
N ASP A 295 12.23 -38.78 -3.58
CA ASP A 295 13.33 -39.74 -3.60
C ASP A 295 14.37 -39.44 -4.67
N TYR A 296 14.11 -38.44 -5.48
CA TYR A 296 15.02 -38.02 -6.54
C TYR A 296 16.27 -37.36 -5.98
N LYS A 297 17.43 -37.83 -6.39
CA LYS A 297 18.74 -37.29 -6.02
C LYS A 297 19.19 -36.25 -7.02
N ALA A 298 18.96 -34.99 -6.70
CA ALA A 298 19.33 -33.86 -7.54
C ALA A 298 20.86 -33.70 -7.66
N SER A 299 21.30 -33.31 -8.83
CA SER A 299 22.69 -33.00 -9.19
C SER A 299 22.79 -31.56 -9.75
N ALA A 300 23.98 -31.06 -9.96
CA ALA A 300 24.15 -29.73 -10.56
C ALA A 300 23.58 -29.61 -11.98
N SER A 301 23.54 -30.74 -12.74
CA SER A 301 23.01 -30.79 -14.10
C SER A 301 21.50 -30.60 -14.19
N ASP A 302 20.76 -30.75 -13.08
CA ASP A 302 19.31 -30.53 -13.04
C ASP A 302 18.96 -29.03 -13.04
N PHE A 303 19.96 -28.18 -12.84
CA PHE A 303 19.77 -26.72 -12.74
C PHE A 303 20.43 -26.04 -13.97
N ARG A 304 19.70 -25.12 -14.57
CA ARG A 304 20.24 -24.31 -15.67
C ARG A 304 21.28 -23.32 -15.17
N ASN A 305 22.30 -23.06 -15.95
CA ASN A 305 23.32 -22.06 -15.63
C ASN A 305 22.87 -20.62 -15.89
N GLY A 306 21.69 -20.44 -16.50
CA GLY A 306 21.23 -19.15 -16.99
C GLY A 306 21.07 -18.03 -15.96
N PRO A 307 20.50 -18.23 -14.73
CA PRO A 307 20.34 -17.14 -13.76
C PRO A 307 21.63 -16.47 -13.27
N VAL A 308 22.80 -17.06 -13.54
CA VAL A 308 24.11 -16.51 -13.24
C VAL A 308 24.83 -15.93 -14.47
N GLN A 309 24.27 -16.12 -15.67
CA GLN A 309 24.73 -15.48 -16.91
C GLN A 309 24.13 -14.08 -17.01
N LEU A 310 24.83 -13.10 -16.48
CA LEU A 310 24.36 -11.72 -16.46
C LEU A 310 24.62 -11.02 -17.78
N LYS A 311 23.70 -10.11 -18.12
CA LYS A 311 23.89 -9.12 -19.16
C LYS A 311 23.98 -7.74 -18.52
N SER A 312 25.01 -7.00 -18.88
CA SER A 312 25.21 -5.62 -18.45
C SER A 312 24.75 -4.68 -19.55
N HIS A 313 24.04 -3.64 -19.15
CA HIS A 313 23.54 -2.58 -20.04
C HIS A 313 23.88 -1.23 -19.40
N ALA A 314 24.40 -0.29 -20.20
CA ALA A 314 24.70 1.05 -19.70
C ALA A 314 23.47 1.78 -19.16
N THR A 315 22.31 1.57 -19.78
CA THR A 315 21.02 2.11 -19.33
C THR A 315 19.90 1.08 -19.52
N PRO A 316 18.90 1.02 -18.65
CA PRO A 316 17.70 0.22 -18.88
C PRO A 316 16.82 0.86 -19.96
N ALA A 317 15.79 0.13 -20.39
CA ALA A 317 14.71 0.69 -21.19
C ALA A 317 13.93 1.74 -20.39
N SER A 318 13.20 2.64 -21.09
CA SER A 318 12.38 3.65 -20.44
C SER A 318 11.24 3.02 -19.66
N ASN A 319 10.89 3.64 -18.54
CA ASN A 319 9.68 3.30 -17.80
C ASN A 319 8.47 3.64 -18.67
N PHE A 320 7.43 2.82 -18.59
CA PHE A 320 6.16 3.01 -19.28
C PHE A 320 5.00 2.79 -18.33
N ILE A 321 4.01 3.68 -18.37
CA ILE A 321 2.75 3.54 -17.65
C ILE A 321 1.62 3.77 -18.63
N GLY A 322 0.65 2.86 -18.68
CA GLY A 322 -0.54 2.97 -19.50
C GLY A 322 -1.79 2.57 -18.73
N GLY A 323 -2.88 3.30 -18.96
CA GLY A 323 -4.17 3.02 -18.36
C GLY A 323 -5.32 3.27 -19.34
N LEU A 324 -6.34 2.43 -19.27
CA LEU A 324 -7.56 2.56 -20.05
C LEU A 324 -8.76 2.25 -19.17
N SER A 325 -9.79 3.07 -19.21
CA SER A 325 -11.09 2.74 -18.61
C SER A 325 -12.22 3.17 -19.51
N VAL A 326 -13.20 2.28 -19.65
CA VAL A 326 -14.43 2.51 -20.43
C VAL A 326 -15.62 2.11 -19.58
N GLY A 327 -16.64 2.95 -19.55
CA GLY A 327 -17.85 2.67 -18.81
C GLY A 327 -19.05 3.40 -19.34
N ASN A 328 -20.22 2.88 -19.03
CA ASN A 328 -21.50 3.48 -19.39
C ASN A 328 -22.61 2.94 -18.51
N ARG A 329 -23.80 3.60 -18.59
CA ARG A 329 -25.05 3.10 -18.03
C ARG A 329 -26.08 2.92 -19.12
N PHE A 330 -26.83 1.85 -19.03
CA PHE A 330 -27.86 1.43 -19.97
C PHE A 330 -29.20 1.29 -19.26
N TRP A 331 -30.27 1.13 -20.04
CA TRP A 331 -31.62 0.85 -19.55
C TRP A 331 -32.07 1.89 -18.49
N ASN A 332 -32.13 3.18 -18.88
CA ASN A 332 -32.48 4.28 -17.99
C ASN A 332 -31.61 4.32 -16.72
N ASN A 333 -30.30 4.18 -16.87
CA ASN A 333 -29.29 4.17 -15.81
C ASN A 333 -29.38 2.98 -14.82
N ARG A 334 -30.18 1.94 -15.13
CA ARG A 334 -30.34 0.78 -14.24
C ARG A 334 -29.17 -0.19 -14.30
N ILE A 335 -28.54 -0.35 -15.45
CA ILE A 335 -27.38 -1.23 -15.63
C ILE A 335 -26.12 -0.38 -15.80
N GLY A 336 -25.18 -0.51 -14.89
CA GLY A 336 -23.88 0.12 -14.97
C GLY A 336 -22.80 -0.91 -15.34
N VAL A 337 -21.92 -0.57 -16.29
CA VAL A 337 -20.78 -1.40 -16.69
C VAL A 337 -19.55 -0.54 -16.71
N ILE A 338 -18.47 -1.00 -16.09
CA ILE A 338 -17.13 -0.43 -16.23
C ILE A 338 -16.09 -1.51 -16.39
N LEU A 339 -15.14 -1.27 -17.27
CA LEU A 339 -13.92 -2.02 -17.46
C LEU A 339 -12.74 -1.07 -17.37
N ALA A 340 -11.77 -1.35 -16.53
CA ALA A 340 -10.55 -0.57 -16.42
C ALA A 340 -9.33 -1.47 -16.34
N GLY A 341 -8.27 -1.10 -17.04
CA GLY A 341 -6.98 -1.78 -17.05
C GLY A 341 -5.83 -0.79 -16.90
N SER A 342 -4.74 -1.24 -16.30
CA SER A 342 -3.50 -0.47 -16.17
C SER A 342 -2.30 -1.38 -16.34
N VAL A 343 -1.26 -0.88 -16.97
CA VAL A 343 0.04 -1.54 -17.10
C VAL A 343 1.13 -0.58 -16.67
N GLN A 344 2.12 -1.10 -15.95
CA GLN A 344 3.30 -0.37 -15.53
C GLN A 344 4.53 -1.23 -15.78
N ASN A 345 5.52 -0.67 -16.47
CA ASN A 345 6.80 -1.29 -16.74
C ASN A 345 7.89 -0.35 -16.21
N THR A 346 8.55 -0.73 -15.11
CA THR A 346 9.46 0.16 -14.39
C THR A 346 10.82 -0.49 -14.16
N PHE A 347 11.86 0.30 -14.36
CA PHE A 347 13.25 -0.07 -14.12
C PHE A 347 13.80 0.80 -13.00
N ARG A 348 14.41 0.18 -12.01
CA ARG A 348 14.96 0.85 -10.83
C ARG A 348 16.35 0.33 -10.50
N GLY A 349 17.20 1.22 -10.04
CA GLY A 349 18.49 0.90 -9.44
C GLY A 349 18.54 1.40 -7.99
N THR A 350 19.26 0.66 -7.15
CA THR A 350 19.49 1.07 -5.75
C THR A 350 20.93 0.73 -5.37
N GLU A 351 21.58 1.69 -4.74
CA GLU A 351 22.84 1.49 -4.04
C GLU A 351 22.56 1.43 -2.55
N ARG A 352 23.08 0.39 -1.91
CA ARG A 352 22.90 0.17 -0.49
C ARG A 352 24.20 -0.22 0.17
N THR A 353 24.63 0.49 1.22
CA THR A 353 25.56 -0.09 2.18
C THR A 353 24.78 -0.79 3.28
N TYR A 354 25.22 -1.95 3.69
CA TYR A 354 24.67 -2.72 4.79
C TYR A 354 25.78 -3.36 5.61
N ASN A 355 26.02 -2.82 6.79
CA ASN A 355 27.12 -3.27 7.64
C ASN A 355 26.58 -4.19 8.74
N SER A 356 27.07 -5.42 8.78
CA SER A 356 26.75 -6.35 9.86
C SER A 356 27.45 -5.92 11.14
N VAL A 357 26.75 -6.02 12.27
CA VAL A 357 27.25 -5.61 13.57
C VAL A 357 27.27 -6.78 14.54
N LYS A 358 28.25 -6.82 15.40
CA LYS A 358 28.39 -7.79 16.48
C LYS A 358 28.64 -7.08 17.80
N MET A 359 28.30 -7.73 18.91
CA MET A 359 28.70 -7.32 20.25
C MET A 359 30.00 -8.06 20.59
N ALA A 360 31.05 -7.32 20.95
CA ALA A 360 32.28 -7.90 21.43
C ALA A 360 32.07 -8.49 22.83
N SER A 361 32.66 -9.66 23.07
CA SER A 361 32.61 -10.31 24.41
C SER A 361 33.24 -9.41 25.46
N GLY A 362 32.53 -9.18 26.54
CA GLY A 362 33.00 -8.31 27.65
C GLY A 362 32.79 -6.81 27.41
N GLU A 363 32.25 -6.42 26.26
CA GLU A 363 32.03 -5.04 25.89
C GLU A 363 30.54 -4.68 25.97
N GLN A 364 30.24 -3.38 26.08
CA GLN A 364 28.86 -2.90 26.15
C GLN A 364 28.44 -2.16 24.88
N ALA A 365 29.23 -2.21 23.82
CA ALA A 365 28.99 -1.56 22.57
C ALA A 365 29.22 -2.47 21.35
N MET A 366 28.46 -2.22 20.30
CA MET A 366 28.56 -2.96 19.04
C MET A 366 29.77 -2.49 18.22
N TYR A 367 30.32 -3.37 17.38
CA TYR A 367 31.27 -3.02 16.34
C TYR A 367 30.80 -3.55 14.97
N ILE A 368 31.28 -2.97 13.90
CA ILE A 368 31.01 -3.45 12.54
C ILE A 368 31.93 -4.63 12.25
N SER A 369 31.32 -5.79 11.99
CA SER A 369 32.05 -7.03 11.67
C SER A 369 32.17 -7.29 10.18
N THR A 370 31.24 -6.77 9.35
CA THR A 370 31.29 -6.91 7.90
C THR A 370 30.78 -5.64 7.23
N LEU A 371 31.55 -5.14 6.28
CA LEU A 371 31.16 -4.05 5.40
C LEU A 371 30.56 -4.66 4.12
N ASN A 372 29.35 -4.27 3.77
CA ASN A 372 28.70 -4.72 2.54
C ASN A 372 28.29 -3.53 1.67
N HIS A 373 28.62 -3.61 0.39
CA HIS A 373 28.18 -2.66 -0.62
C HIS A 373 27.38 -3.40 -1.69
N ARG A 374 26.10 -3.07 -1.77
CA ARG A 374 25.11 -3.77 -2.60
C ARG A 374 24.58 -2.87 -3.70
N TYR A 375 24.52 -3.43 -4.89
CA TYR A 375 23.90 -2.84 -6.07
C TYR A 375 22.70 -3.68 -6.48
N TYR A 376 21.57 -3.00 -6.71
CA TYR A 376 20.34 -3.64 -7.16
C TYR A 376 19.95 -3.10 -8.52
N SER A 377 19.62 -4.00 -9.44
CA SER A 377 18.89 -3.71 -10.67
C SER A 377 17.57 -4.45 -10.63
N VAL A 378 16.47 -3.72 -10.75
CA VAL A 378 15.12 -4.29 -10.63
C VAL A 378 14.27 -3.85 -11.81
N HIS A 379 13.57 -4.80 -12.41
CA HIS A 379 12.57 -4.61 -13.45
C HIS A 379 11.24 -5.16 -12.98
N ASP A 380 10.24 -4.30 -12.82
CA ASP A 380 8.89 -4.68 -12.47
C ASP A 380 7.94 -4.44 -13.62
N PHE A 381 7.16 -5.46 -13.96
CA PHE A 381 6.03 -5.37 -14.86
C PHE A 381 4.74 -5.67 -14.08
N THR A 382 3.91 -4.64 -13.89
CA THR A 382 2.63 -4.75 -13.19
C THR A 382 1.48 -4.55 -14.17
N ALA A 383 0.51 -5.45 -14.16
CA ALA A 383 -0.74 -5.33 -14.91
C ALA A 383 -1.93 -5.51 -13.97
N GLY A 384 -2.88 -4.60 -14.05
CA GLY A 384 -4.11 -4.63 -13.28
C GLY A 384 -5.33 -4.52 -14.19
N LEU A 385 -6.36 -5.30 -13.90
CA LEU A 385 -7.65 -5.26 -14.57
C LEU A 385 -8.76 -5.27 -13.52
N HIS A 386 -9.77 -4.45 -13.74
CA HIS A 386 -10.98 -4.48 -12.92
C HIS A 386 -12.21 -4.32 -13.80
N ALA A 387 -13.26 -5.06 -13.46
CA ALA A 387 -14.55 -5.01 -14.12
C ALA A 387 -15.66 -5.01 -13.08
N LYS A 388 -16.63 -4.13 -13.25
CA LYS A 388 -17.84 -4.08 -12.41
C LYS A 388 -19.07 -4.01 -13.26
N LEU A 389 -20.05 -4.83 -12.91
CA LEU A 389 -21.41 -4.79 -13.41
C LEU A 389 -22.34 -4.47 -12.24
N ASP A 390 -23.19 -3.48 -12.35
CA ASP A 390 -24.22 -3.20 -11.36
C ASP A 390 -25.60 -3.11 -12.00
N LEU A 391 -26.60 -3.62 -11.26
CA LEU A 391 -28.02 -3.52 -11.57
C LEU A 391 -28.70 -2.77 -10.43
N SER A 392 -29.27 -1.60 -10.72
CA SER A 392 -29.99 -0.76 -9.77
C SER A 392 -31.46 -0.69 -10.15
N LEU A 393 -32.32 -1.33 -9.36
CA LEU A 393 -33.77 -1.23 -9.40
C LEU A 393 -34.23 -0.33 -8.25
N SER A 394 -35.52 0.03 -8.19
CA SER A 394 -36.01 0.96 -7.16
C SER A 394 -35.66 0.53 -5.74
N ASN A 395 -35.82 -0.77 -5.42
CA ASN A 395 -35.61 -1.31 -4.07
C ASN A 395 -34.49 -2.36 -3.98
N HIS A 396 -33.86 -2.69 -5.10
CA HIS A 396 -32.85 -3.74 -5.17
C HIS A 396 -31.63 -3.25 -5.92
N LYS A 397 -30.44 -3.53 -5.37
CA LYS A 397 -29.17 -3.27 -6.02
C LYS A 397 -28.34 -4.54 -6.00
N LEU A 398 -27.85 -4.95 -7.16
CA LEU A 398 -26.88 -6.04 -7.30
C LEU A 398 -25.59 -5.48 -7.90
N GLU A 399 -24.46 -5.89 -7.37
CA GLU A 399 -23.14 -5.49 -7.85
C GLU A 399 -22.26 -6.74 -7.99
N TRP A 400 -21.68 -6.92 -9.15
CA TRP A 400 -20.69 -7.95 -9.39
C TRP A 400 -19.36 -7.29 -9.76
N TYR A 401 -18.38 -7.43 -8.90
CA TYR A 401 -17.07 -6.84 -9.02
C TYR A 401 -16.00 -7.91 -9.19
N ASN A 402 -15.06 -7.69 -10.12
CA ASN A 402 -13.95 -8.57 -10.39
C ASN A 402 -12.65 -7.76 -10.51
N MET A 403 -11.57 -8.27 -9.96
CA MET A 403 -10.25 -7.67 -10.04
C MET A 403 -9.18 -8.76 -10.25
N TYR A 404 -8.23 -8.45 -11.11
CA TYR A 404 -6.99 -9.21 -11.24
C TYR A 404 -5.81 -8.25 -11.31
N VAL A 405 -4.82 -8.47 -10.45
CA VAL A 405 -3.56 -7.73 -10.46
C VAL A 405 -2.41 -8.73 -10.46
N ARG A 406 -1.41 -8.50 -11.29
CA ARG A 406 -0.20 -9.32 -11.38
C ARG A 406 1.02 -8.44 -11.52
N THR A 407 2.04 -8.73 -10.72
CA THR A 407 3.37 -8.12 -10.79
C THR A 407 4.39 -9.22 -11.07
N ASN A 408 5.21 -9.03 -12.10
CA ASN A 408 6.41 -9.83 -12.33
C ASN A 408 7.62 -8.94 -12.02
N SER A 409 8.42 -9.34 -11.05
CA SER A 409 9.65 -8.66 -10.64
C SER A 409 10.84 -9.52 -11.00
N LYS A 410 11.79 -8.93 -11.73
CA LYS A 410 13.11 -9.51 -11.98
C LYS A 410 14.16 -8.65 -11.29
N GLY A 411 15.02 -9.25 -10.50
CA GLY A 411 16.03 -8.54 -9.75
C GLY A 411 17.38 -9.21 -9.81
N VAL A 412 18.41 -8.38 -9.91
CA VAL A 412 19.79 -8.79 -9.71
C VAL A 412 20.36 -7.96 -8.56
N ARG A 413 21.00 -8.63 -7.61
CA ARG A 413 21.80 -8.01 -6.55
C ARG A 413 23.23 -8.47 -6.67
N TYR A 414 24.13 -7.51 -6.75
CA TYR A 414 25.55 -7.74 -6.59
C TYR A 414 26.04 -7.13 -5.28
N ASN A 415 26.75 -7.91 -4.45
CA ASN A 415 27.22 -7.51 -3.14
C ASN A 415 28.73 -7.74 -3.03
N ASN A 416 29.44 -6.71 -2.59
CA ASN A 416 30.83 -6.81 -2.13
C ASN A 416 30.83 -6.78 -0.60
N GLY A 417 31.28 -7.85 0.02
CA GLY A 417 31.29 -8.02 1.49
C GLY A 417 32.70 -8.20 2.01
N VAL A 418 33.17 -7.32 2.88
CA VAL A 418 34.49 -7.42 3.53
C VAL A 418 34.33 -7.72 5.01
N ASN A 419 34.93 -8.82 5.48
CA ASN A 419 35.00 -9.12 6.91
C ASN A 419 36.12 -8.32 7.57
N THR A 420 35.75 -7.40 8.46
CA THR A 420 36.73 -6.51 9.14
C THR A 420 37.58 -7.22 10.16
N GLU A 421 37.21 -8.43 10.58
CA GLU A 421 37.98 -9.24 11.55
C GLU A 421 39.22 -9.89 10.91
N TYR A 422 39.25 -10.03 9.57
CA TYR A 422 40.30 -10.70 8.80
C TYR A 422 41.04 -9.76 7.85
N ILE A 423 41.33 -8.55 8.30
CA ILE A 423 42.13 -7.57 7.58
C ILE A 423 43.57 -7.67 8.10
N SER A 424 44.53 -7.93 7.20
CA SER A 424 45.98 -7.92 7.48
C SER A 424 46.65 -6.68 6.91
N ALA A 425 47.97 -6.52 7.20
CA ALA A 425 48.75 -5.42 6.64
C ALA A 425 48.85 -5.50 5.10
N ASP A 426 48.90 -6.72 4.55
CA ASP A 426 49.17 -6.95 3.12
C ASP A 426 47.97 -7.23 2.29
N SER A 427 46.88 -7.75 2.90
CA SER A 427 45.70 -8.16 2.17
C SER A 427 44.44 -8.25 3.04
N TYR A 428 43.28 -8.32 2.38
CA TYR A 428 42.00 -8.66 2.99
C TYR A 428 41.17 -9.56 2.07
N THR A 429 40.14 -10.23 2.62
CA THR A 429 39.21 -11.03 1.84
C THR A 429 37.93 -10.28 1.60
N GLN A 430 37.43 -10.34 0.36
CA GLN A 430 36.13 -9.83 -0.07
C GLN A 430 35.30 -10.94 -0.66
N ASP A 431 34.10 -11.11 -0.12
CA ASP A 431 33.09 -11.98 -0.70
C ASP A 431 32.26 -11.20 -1.73
N ASP A 432 32.27 -11.65 -2.97
CA ASP A 432 31.44 -11.15 -4.04
C ASP A 432 30.25 -12.10 -4.19
N GLU A 433 29.07 -11.61 -3.87
CA GLU A 433 27.84 -12.39 -3.98
C GLU A 433 26.95 -11.86 -5.09
N LEU A 434 26.55 -12.75 -5.97
CA LEU A 434 25.53 -12.54 -6.97
C LEU A 434 24.23 -13.19 -6.53
N ARG A 435 23.14 -12.42 -6.53
CA ARG A 435 21.77 -12.94 -6.38
C ARG A 435 20.93 -12.60 -7.59
N SER A 436 20.25 -13.59 -8.12
CA SER A 436 19.29 -13.44 -9.21
C SER A 436 17.92 -13.93 -8.73
N ILE A 437 16.87 -13.16 -9.00
CA ILE A 437 15.50 -13.48 -8.62
C ILE A 437 14.53 -13.17 -9.75
N SER A 438 13.55 -14.05 -9.93
CA SER A 438 12.34 -13.80 -10.72
C SER A 438 11.15 -14.10 -9.85
N SER A 439 10.38 -13.09 -9.45
CA SER A 439 9.21 -13.24 -8.59
C SER A 439 7.95 -12.87 -9.33
N THR A 440 6.89 -13.63 -9.13
CA THR A 440 5.55 -13.33 -9.66
C THR A 440 4.57 -13.30 -8.50
N GLN A 441 3.88 -12.17 -8.33
CA GLN A 441 2.79 -12.01 -7.39
C GLN A 441 1.49 -11.72 -8.13
N SER A 442 0.39 -12.33 -7.71
CA SER A 442 -0.92 -12.06 -8.30
C SER A 442 -2.03 -12.14 -7.26
N ILE A 443 -3.06 -11.32 -7.46
CA ILE A 443 -4.30 -11.35 -6.68
C ILE A 443 -5.46 -11.37 -7.66
N PHE A 444 -6.35 -12.34 -7.49
CA PHE A 444 -7.68 -12.36 -8.10
C PHE A 444 -8.71 -12.22 -6.99
N ALA A 445 -9.72 -11.36 -7.20
CA ALA A 445 -10.85 -11.22 -6.29
C ALA A 445 -12.14 -11.02 -7.08
N THR A 446 -13.19 -11.74 -6.69
CA THR A 446 -14.55 -11.54 -7.17
C THR A 446 -15.49 -11.40 -5.99
N ASN A 447 -16.42 -10.46 -6.09
CA ASN A 447 -17.40 -10.15 -5.06
C ASN A 447 -18.76 -9.93 -5.70
N LEU A 448 -19.76 -10.70 -5.27
CA LEU A 448 -21.17 -10.50 -5.59
C LEU A 448 -21.86 -9.93 -4.36
N LYS A 449 -22.44 -8.74 -4.51
CA LYS A 449 -23.11 -8.02 -3.43
C LYS A 449 -24.54 -7.71 -3.81
N GLY A 450 -25.45 -7.93 -2.89
CA GLY A 450 -26.85 -7.55 -3.00
C GLY A 450 -27.28 -6.62 -1.88
N MET A 451 -28.11 -5.63 -2.20
CA MET A 451 -28.79 -4.76 -1.24
C MET A 451 -30.26 -4.72 -1.61
N HIS A 452 -31.11 -5.00 -0.65
CA HIS A 452 -32.56 -5.14 -0.84
C HIS A 452 -33.30 -4.35 0.23
N ARG A 453 -33.97 -3.29 -0.17
CA ARG A 453 -34.92 -2.55 0.69
C ARG A 453 -36.27 -3.25 0.63
N LEU A 454 -36.50 -4.13 1.59
CA LEU A 454 -37.73 -4.97 1.62
C LEU A 454 -38.98 -4.17 2.03
N THR A 455 -38.79 -3.20 2.93
CA THR A 455 -39.79 -2.19 3.30
C THR A 455 -39.08 -0.83 3.43
N ASP A 456 -39.85 0.24 3.66
CA ASP A 456 -39.27 1.58 3.88
C ASP A 456 -38.32 1.65 5.10
N ARG A 457 -38.45 0.69 6.00
CA ARG A 457 -37.64 0.63 7.24
C ARG A 457 -36.69 -0.55 7.32
N PHE A 458 -36.84 -1.55 6.46
CA PHE A 458 -36.04 -2.77 6.58
C PHE A 458 -35.22 -3.02 5.33
N THR A 459 -33.89 -3.05 5.53
CA THR A 459 -32.91 -3.31 4.48
C THR A 459 -32.09 -4.55 4.82
N VAL A 460 -31.86 -5.37 3.82
CA VAL A 460 -30.96 -6.53 3.86
C VAL A 460 -29.82 -6.28 2.88
N ASP A 461 -28.59 -6.39 3.33
CA ASP A 461 -27.43 -6.47 2.44
C ASP A 461 -26.64 -7.74 2.69
N TRP A 462 -26.10 -8.29 1.62
CA TRP A 462 -25.27 -9.49 1.67
C TRP A 462 -24.14 -9.41 0.65
N SER A 463 -23.04 -10.12 0.91
CA SER A 463 -22.00 -10.31 -0.09
C SER A 463 -21.35 -11.68 0.02
N GLY A 464 -21.03 -12.25 -1.16
CA GLY A 464 -20.26 -13.47 -1.31
C GLY A 464 -18.95 -13.16 -2.02
N VAL A 465 -17.83 -13.55 -1.43
CA VAL A 465 -16.47 -13.21 -1.88
C VAL A 465 -15.68 -14.48 -2.11
N PHE A 466 -15.01 -14.52 -3.24
CA PHE A 466 -13.91 -15.45 -3.50
C PHE A 466 -12.69 -14.66 -3.90
N SER A 467 -11.55 -14.97 -3.28
CA SER A 467 -10.30 -14.35 -3.66
C SER A 467 -9.12 -15.30 -3.52
N GLN A 468 -8.12 -15.13 -4.38
CA GLN A 468 -6.92 -15.95 -4.39
C GLN A 468 -5.70 -15.06 -4.62
N ALA A 469 -4.68 -15.24 -3.80
CA ALA A 469 -3.37 -14.63 -3.97
C ALA A 469 -2.31 -15.72 -4.19
N ARG A 470 -1.33 -15.45 -5.06
CA ARG A 470 -0.22 -16.35 -5.33
C ARG A 470 1.09 -15.57 -5.35
N ALA A 471 2.14 -16.21 -4.82
CA ALA A 471 3.52 -15.80 -5.02
C ALA A 471 4.32 -16.99 -5.52
N GLU A 472 5.14 -16.76 -6.52
CA GLU A 472 6.02 -17.76 -7.12
C GLU A 472 7.41 -17.14 -7.28
N ASP A 473 8.40 -17.72 -6.61
CA ASP A 473 9.81 -17.39 -6.71
C ASP A 473 10.57 -18.61 -7.25
N PRO A 474 10.48 -18.87 -8.57
CA PRO A 474 11.19 -19.98 -9.16
C PRO A 474 12.69 -19.68 -9.21
N ASP A 475 13.50 -20.63 -8.73
CA ASP A 475 14.92 -20.66 -8.95
C ASP A 475 15.71 -19.41 -8.52
N ARG A 476 15.41 -18.89 -7.35
CA ARG A 476 16.21 -17.82 -6.74
C ARG A 476 17.63 -18.31 -6.53
N THR A 477 18.59 -17.71 -7.19
CA THR A 477 19.97 -18.16 -7.24
C THR A 477 20.89 -17.24 -6.43
N TYR A 478 21.75 -17.83 -5.64
CA TYR A 478 22.86 -17.17 -4.92
C TYR A 478 24.16 -17.85 -5.33
N VAL A 479 25.18 -17.05 -5.66
CA VAL A 479 26.54 -17.54 -5.91
C VAL A 479 27.50 -16.60 -5.24
N THR A 480 28.46 -17.15 -4.48
CA THR A 480 29.48 -16.39 -3.77
C THR A 480 30.87 -16.83 -4.19
N LEU A 481 31.68 -15.85 -4.54
CA LEU A 481 33.12 -15.99 -4.76
C LEU A 481 33.86 -15.24 -3.66
N THR A 482 35.07 -15.71 -3.31
CA THR A 482 35.93 -15.01 -2.35
C THR A 482 37.18 -14.50 -3.09
N ASN A 483 37.42 -13.22 -3.04
CA ASN A 483 38.58 -12.55 -3.57
C ASN A 483 39.59 -12.26 -2.46
N THR A 484 40.86 -12.52 -2.70
CA THR A 484 41.94 -11.99 -1.90
C THR A 484 42.42 -10.71 -2.58
N ILE A 485 42.33 -9.58 -1.86
CA ILE A 485 42.67 -8.25 -2.37
C ILE A 485 43.97 -7.82 -1.71
N GLY A 486 45.00 -7.48 -2.51
CA GLY A 486 46.26 -6.91 -2.05
C GLY A 486 46.09 -5.44 -1.64
N ARG A 487 46.70 -5.04 -0.52
CA ARG A 487 46.74 -3.66 -0.06
C ARG A 487 47.91 -2.92 -0.65
N SER A 488 47.76 -1.63 -0.89
CA SER A 488 48.84 -0.77 -1.34
C SER A 488 49.93 -0.67 -0.27
N ALA A 489 51.22 -0.74 -0.66
CA ALA A 489 52.36 -0.61 0.25
C ALA A 489 52.31 0.74 0.97
N GLY A 490 52.34 0.73 2.30
CA GLY A 490 52.33 1.94 3.14
C GLY A 490 50.96 2.29 3.73
N ALA A 491 49.92 1.47 3.54
CA ALA A 491 48.66 1.61 4.25
C ALA A 491 48.86 1.17 5.71
N GLU A 492 49.35 2.08 6.55
CA GLU A 492 49.42 1.90 8.00
C GLU A 492 48.02 2.10 8.59
N GLY A 493 47.57 1.15 9.44
CA GLY A 493 46.35 1.26 10.23
C GLY A 493 45.07 1.05 9.44
N ASP A 494 43.97 1.62 9.92
CA ASP A 494 42.58 1.37 9.55
C ASP A 494 42.13 1.95 8.18
N ALA A 495 43.04 2.37 7.29
CA ALA A 495 42.74 3.01 6.00
C ALA A 495 42.15 2.07 4.93
N VAL A 496 41.53 0.98 5.34
CA VAL A 496 40.85 0.00 4.45
C VAL A 496 39.63 0.59 3.79
N SER A 497 39.01 1.63 4.37
CA SER A 497 37.75 2.20 3.87
C SER A 497 37.85 2.78 2.46
N GLY A 498 38.99 3.40 2.08
CA GLY A 498 39.24 3.91 0.74
C GLY A 498 39.39 2.78 -0.30
N ASP A 499 40.16 1.75 0.04
CA ASP A 499 40.41 0.60 -0.83
C ASP A 499 39.18 -0.28 -1.04
N ILE A 500 38.35 -0.45 0.00
CA ILE A 500 37.12 -1.27 -0.07
C ILE A 500 36.15 -0.72 -1.10
N TRP A 501 36.06 0.60 -1.22
CA TRP A 501 35.10 1.26 -2.12
C TRP A 501 35.71 1.63 -3.47
N SER A 502 37.05 1.39 -3.68
CA SER A 502 37.70 1.60 -4.96
C SER A 502 37.14 0.69 -6.04
N GLN A 503 36.93 1.21 -7.23
CA GLN A 503 36.59 0.41 -8.41
C GLN A 503 37.77 -0.38 -8.97
N GLU A 504 38.97 0.13 -8.77
CA GLU A 504 40.23 -0.54 -9.14
C GLU A 504 40.79 -1.27 -7.92
N LYS A 505 40.70 -2.61 -7.92
CA LYS A 505 41.23 -3.47 -6.86
C LYS A 505 42.36 -4.34 -7.37
N ASN A 506 43.40 -4.47 -6.56
CA ASN A 506 44.49 -5.42 -6.82
C ASN A 506 44.03 -6.83 -6.38
N ILE A 507 43.30 -7.54 -7.24
CA ILE A 507 42.83 -8.91 -6.97
C ILE A 507 43.99 -9.87 -7.18
N LEU A 508 44.47 -10.48 -6.10
CA LEU A 508 45.54 -11.48 -6.10
C LEU A 508 45.03 -12.87 -6.44
N LYS A 509 43.80 -13.20 -5.99
CA LYS A 509 43.22 -14.54 -6.14
C LYS A 509 41.68 -14.48 -6.04
N THR A 510 40.98 -15.23 -6.91
CA THR A 510 39.56 -15.43 -6.83
C THR A 510 39.24 -16.92 -6.70
N LEU A 511 38.48 -17.30 -5.69
CA LEU A 511 38.08 -18.68 -5.40
C LEU A 511 36.55 -18.82 -5.32
N PRO A 512 35.98 -19.95 -5.78
CA PRO A 512 34.59 -20.25 -5.55
C PRO A 512 34.33 -20.58 -4.08
N LYS A 513 33.18 -20.08 -3.52
CA LYS A 513 32.85 -20.29 -2.11
C LYS A 513 31.61 -21.17 -1.96
N SER A 514 30.47 -20.73 -2.46
CA SER A 514 29.18 -21.42 -2.31
C SER A 514 28.16 -20.98 -3.33
N ALA A 515 27.18 -21.84 -3.59
CA ALA A 515 26.00 -21.47 -4.32
C ALA A 515 24.72 -22.06 -3.68
N GLU A 516 23.59 -21.44 -3.92
CA GLU A 516 22.29 -21.94 -3.46
C GLU A 516 21.20 -21.64 -4.49
N ARG A 517 20.29 -22.60 -4.67
CA ARG A 517 19.11 -22.48 -5.52
C ARG A 517 17.86 -22.70 -4.67
N ARG A 518 16.96 -21.70 -4.63
CA ARG A 518 15.71 -21.73 -3.84
C ARG A 518 14.50 -21.64 -4.72
N PHE A 519 13.50 -22.43 -4.39
CA PHE A 519 12.18 -22.44 -5.04
C PHE A 519 11.12 -22.23 -3.98
N GLN A 520 10.24 -21.27 -4.18
CA GLN A 520 9.17 -20.99 -3.25
C GLN A 520 7.85 -20.71 -3.97
N HIS A 521 6.79 -21.37 -3.50
CA HIS A 521 5.43 -21.20 -4.00
C HIS A 521 4.49 -20.99 -2.81
N ASN A 522 3.78 -19.88 -2.81
CA ASN A 522 2.75 -19.58 -1.83
C ASN A 522 1.41 -19.35 -2.52
N LYS A 523 0.36 -19.95 -1.98
CA LYS A 523 -1.01 -19.78 -2.46
C LYS A 523 -1.95 -19.57 -1.28
N ASP A 524 -2.62 -18.42 -1.25
CA ASP A 524 -3.71 -18.10 -0.32
C ASP A 524 -5.03 -18.13 -1.06
N THR A 525 -6.04 -18.79 -0.50
CA THR A 525 -7.41 -18.81 -1.03
C THR A 525 -8.39 -18.44 0.08
N ASP A 526 -9.21 -17.43 -0.16
CA ASP A 526 -10.21 -16.92 0.79
C ASP A 526 -11.62 -17.06 0.22
N TRP A 527 -12.52 -17.58 1.03
CA TRP A 527 -13.96 -17.57 0.86
C TRP A 527 -14.58 -16.78 2.00
N ALA A 528 -15.41 -15.79 1.70
CA ALA A 528 -16.11 -15.04 2.74
C ALA A 528 -17.57 -14.78 2.36
N GLY A 529 -18.43 -14.83 3.35
CA GLY A 529 -19.83 -14.46 3.24
C GLY A 529 -20.21 -13.48 4.35
N TYR A 530 -21.00 -12.48 4.00
CA TYR A 530 -21.49 -11.44 4.91
C TYR A 530 -22.99 -11.28 4.72
N ILE A 531 -23.72 -11.08 5.81
CA ILE A 531 -25.13 -10.70 5.80
C ILE A 531 -25.37 -9.65 6.87
N ASN A 532 -26.08 -8.58 6.52
CA ASN A 532 -26.46 -7.52 7.42
C ASN A 532 -27.95 -7.22 7.27
N LEU A 533 -28.59 -6.99 8.40
CA LEU A 533 -29.98 -6.60 8.52
C LEU A 533 -30.02 -5.23 9.18
N ALA A 534 -30.65 -4.27 8.57
CA ALA A 534 -30.80 -2.92 9.08
C ALA A 534 -32.28 -2.55 9.21
N TYR A 535 -32.65 -1.98 10.34
CA TYR A 535 -34.02 -1.57 10.64
C TYR A 535 -34.05 -0.12 11.15
N ASP A 536 -34.74 0.75 10.42
CA ASP A 536 -34.91 2.16 10.74
C ASP A 536 -36.15 2.39 11.61
N THR A 537 -35.95 3.10 12.73
CA THR A 537 -37.02 3.53 13.61
C THR A 537 -36.91 5.02 13.89
N ARG A 538 -38.06 5.66 14.06
CA ARG A 538 -38.14 7.07 14.44
C ARG A 538 -38.87 7.22 15.76
N PHE A 539 -38.26 7.91 16.71
CA PHE A 539 -38.84 8.22 18.03
C PHE A 539 -39.25 9.71 18.07
N GLY A 540 -40.52 9.96 17.83
CA GLY A 540 -41.01 11.32 17.63
C GLY A 540 -40.38 11.99 16.40
N ASP A 541 -40.31 13.32 16.40
CA ASP A 541 -39.80 14.10 15.26
C ASP A 541 -38.27 14.44 15.39
N LYS A 542 -37.61 14.01 16.45
CA LYS A 542 -36.27 14.50 16.81
C LYS A 542 -35.19 13.42 16.87
N LEU A 543 -35.58 12.15 16.94
CA LEU A 543 -34.59 11.07 17.11
C LEU A 543 -34.83 9.94 16.11
N ASP A 544 -33.90 9.71 15.23
CA ASP A 544 -33.86 8.56 14.32
C ASP A 544 -32.91 7.50 14.90
N ALA A 545 -33.31 6.22 14.81
CA ALA A 545 -32.48 5.10 15.26
C ALA A 545 -32.37 4.04 14.16
N LEU A 546 -31.12 3.72 13.78
CA LEU A 546 -30.77 2.63 12.89
C LEU A 546 -30.23 1.47 13.72
N TRP A 547 -30.99 0.36 13.75
CA TRP A 547 -30.55 -0.91 14.36
C TRP A 547 -29.93 -1.78 13.30
N LYS A 548 -28.73 -2.29 13.55
CA LYS A 548 -28.03 -3.14 12.59
C LYS A 548 -27.50 -4.40 13.29
N VAL A 549 -27.82 -5.56 12.71
CA VAL A 549 -27.26 -6.84 13.14
C VAL A 549 -26.66 -7.53 11.91
N GLY A 550 -25.61 -8.30 12.12
CA GLY A 550 -25.04 -9.01 11.00
C GLY A 550 -24.13 -10.14 11.42
N ALA A 551 -23.84 -10.98 10.45
CA ALA A 551 -22.96 -12.12 10.58
C ALA A 551 -21.98 -12.20 9.41
N GLN A 552 -20.81 -12.74 9.70
CA GLN A 552 -19.82 -13.09 8.68
C GLN A 552 -19.22 -14.45 8.95
N TYR A 553 -18.82 -15.11 7.88
CA TYR A 553 -17.96 -16.29 7.94
C TYR A 553 -16.88 -16.17 6.88
N ARG A 554 -15.61 -16.43 7.29
CA ARG A 554 -14.45 -16.48 6.40
C ARG A 554 -13.70 -17.79 6.59
N ARG A 555 -13.36 -18.43 5.49
CA ARG A 555 -12.44 -19.56 5.42
C ARG A 555 -11.25 -19.17 4.57
N LYS A 556 -10.06 -19.21 5.15
CA LYS A 556 -8.80 -18.98 4.45
C LYS A 556 -7.97 -20.27 4.46
N GLU A 557 -7.37 -20.57 3.32
CA GLU A 557 -6.44 -21.67 3.16
C GLU A 557 -5.12 -21.14 2.60
N ARG A 558 -4.01 -21.52 3.20
CA ARG A 558 -2.66 -21.24 2.70
C ARG A 558 -1.92 -22.54 2.45
N SER A 559 -1.27 -22.61 1.29
CA SER A 559 -0.30 -23.67 0.95
C SER A 559 1.03 -23.00 0.66
N ASN A 560 2.06 -23.36 1.42
CA ASN A 560 3.42 -22.87 1.21
C ASN A 560 4.37 -24.04 0.94
N ARG A 561 5.19 -23.88 -0.11
CA ARG A 561 6.21 -24.87 -0.52
C ARG A 561 7.54 -24.15 -0.69
N TYR A 562 8.59 -24.72 -0.10
CA TYR A 562 9.93 -24.16 -0.10
C TYR A 562 10.95 -25.28 -0.28
N TYR A 563 11.81 -25.14 -1.28
CA TYR A 563 12.88 -26.10 -1.57
C TYR A 563 14.19 -25.34 -1.74
N SER A 564 15.25 -25.85 -1.10
CA SER A 564 16.59 -25.26 -1.17
C SER A 564 17.64 -26.32 -1.47
N TYR A 565 18.51 -25.99 -2.41
CA TYR A 565 19.64 -26.84 -2.83
C TYR A 565 20.92 -26.03 -2.65
N VAL A 566 21.81 -26.56 -1.82
CA VAL A 566 23.12 -25.95 -1.52
C VAL A 566 24.20 -26.66 -2.32
N PHE A 567 25.12 -25.88 -2.86
CA PHE A 567 26.22 -26.33 -3.69
C PHE A 567 27.54 -25.87 -3.12
N ASN A 568 28.52 -26.77 -3.16
CA ASN A 568 29.92 -26.40 -2.93
C ASN A 568 30.69 -26.55 -4.25
N PRO A 569 31.79 -25.83 -4.44
CA PRO A 569 32.66 -26.06 -5.59
C PRO A 569 33.19 -27.49 -5.58
N ALA A 570 33.34 -28.09 -6.75
CA ALA A 570 33.97 -29.43 -6.92
C ALA A 570 35.42 -29.38 -6.44
N ASP A 571 36.11 -28.29 -6.76
CA ASP A 571 37.45 -27.97 -6.28
C ASP A 571 37.45 -26.58 -5.61
N ILE A 572 37.68 -26.56 -4.30
CA ILE A 572 37.78 -25.34 -3.49
C ILE A 572 39.04 -24.52 -3.79
N SER A 573 40.05 -25.12 -4.44
CA SER A 573 41.31 -24.47 -4.82
C SER A 573 41.28 -23.94 -6.27
N GLN A 574 40.20 -24.16 -7.01
CA GLN A 574 40.00 -23.67 -8.37
C GLN A 574 40.22 -22.15 -8.38
N GLN A 575 41.28 -21.69 -9.01
CA GLN A 575 41.48 -20.27 -9.22
C GLN A 575 40.76 -19.85 -10.50
N LEU A 576 39.94 -18.83 -10.36
CA LEU A 576 39.17 -18.23 -11.47
C LEU A 576 39.96 -17.06 -12.04
N ASP A 577 40.08 -17.00 -13.35
CA ASP A 577 40.84 -15.97 -14.07
C ASP A 577 39.93 -14.77 -14.41
N GLY A 578 40.39 -13.56 -14.09
CA GLY A 578 39.76 -12.29 -14.44
C GLY A 578 38.74 -11.76 -13.44
N ASN A 579 38.25 -10.56 -13.71
CA ASN A 579 37.26 -9.82 -12.94
C ASN A 579 35.99 -9.69 -13.79
N GLY A 580 34.86 -10.03 -13.26
CA GLY A 580 33.62 -9.81 -13.99
C GLY A 580 32.53 -10.78 -13.59
N TYR A 581 31.33 -10.54 -14.09
CA TYR A 581 30.14 -11.31 -13.75
C TYR A 581 30.15 -12.72 -14.37
N GLU A 582 30.88 -12.95 -15.47
CA GLU A 582 31.05 -14.25 -16.13
C GLU A 582 31.73 -15.29 -15.24
N GLN A 583 32.53 -14.86 -14.26
CA GLN A 583 33.23 -15.77 -13.34
C GLN A 583 32.26 -16.60 -12.49
N PHE A 584 31.05 -16.08 -12.21
CA PHE A 584 30.03 -16.82 -11.49
C PHE A 584 29.52 -18.07 -12.26
N ALA A 585 29.62 -18.08 -13.57
CA ALA A 585 29.21 -19.19 -14.42
C ALA A 585 30.32 -20.24 -14.65
N ASN A 586 31.57 -19.92 -14.32
CA ASN A 586 32.76 -20.74 -14.62
C ASN A 586 33.14 -21.73 -13.50
N VAL A 587 32.27 -21.99 -12.56
CA VAL A 587 32.50 -22.89 -11.42
C VAL A 587 31.78 -24.19 -11.60
N ASP A 588 32.50 -25.31 -11.41
CA ASP A 588 31.90 -26.62 -11.31
C ASP A 588 31.34 -26.88 -9.90
N TRP A 589 30.06 -27.13 -9.85
CA TRP A 589 29.31 -27.25 -8.60
C TRP A 589 28.92 -28.71 -8.28
N VAL A 590 28.98 -29.06 -6.99
CA VAL A 590 28.47 -30.33 -6.45
C VAL A 590 27.31 -30.05 -5.51
N CYS A 591 26.16 -30.64 -5.76
CA CYS A 591 24.99 -30.53 -4.90
C CYS A 591 25.22 -31.24 -3.56
N LYS A 592 25.16 -30.50 -2.45
CA LYS A 592 25.34 -31.02 -1.08
C LYS A 592 24.02 -31.44 -0.44
N THR A 593 22.92 -30.92 -0.91
CA THR A 593 21.57 -31.22 -0.42
C THR A 593 20.70 -31.83 -1.53
N PRO A 594 21.07 -33.02 -2.05
CA PRO A 594 20.47 -33.56 -3.27
C PRO A 594 18.97 -33.90 -3.15
N TYR A 595 18.45 -34.08 -1.92
CA TYR A 595 17.04 -34.32 -1.63
C TYR A 595 16.28 -33.06 -1.22
N SER A 596 16.79 -31.90 -1.53
CA SER A 596 16.40 -30.62 -0.97
C SER A 596 16.75 -30.52 0.54
N GLN A 597 17.12 -29.35 0.99
CA GLN A 597 17.19 -29.11 2.42
C GLN A 597 15.75 -29.17 2.94
N ALA A 598 15.48 -30.17 3.78
CA ALA A 598 14.15 -30.37 4.33
C ALA A 598 13.73 -29.09 5.08
N SER A 599 12.79 -28.38 4.51
CA SER A 599 12.34 -27.12 5.05
C SER A 599 11.00 -27.32 5.73
N GLN A 600 10.94 -26.99 7.00
CA GLN A 600 9.69 -26.95 7.77
C GLN A 600 8.75 -25.82 7.27
N LEU A 601 9.15 -25.05 6.24
CA LEU A 601 8.26 -24.14 5.52
C LEU A 601 7.34 -24.82 4.49
N ASN A 602 7.39 -26.16 4.38
CA ASN A 602 6.41 -26.92 3.61
C ASN A 602 5.21 -27.22 4.50
N TYR A 603 4.18 -26.38 4.40
CA TYR A 603 2.98 -26.51 5.23
C TYR A 603 1.70 -26.13 4.47
N ASP A 604 0.60 -26.69 4.93
CA ASP A 604 -0.76 -26.26 4.61
C ASP A 604 -1.42 -25.72 5.88
N SER A 605 -2.19 -24.65 5.76
CA SER A 605 -2.90 -24.06 6.89
C SER A 605 -4.30 -23.60 6.53
N LYS A 606 -5.16 -23.59 7.55
CA LYS A 606 -6.56 -23.18 7.46
C LYS A 606 -6.89 -22.20 8.58
N GLU A 607 -7.63 -21.16 8.26
CA GLU A 607 -8.18 -20.21 9.23
C GLU A 607 -9.68 -20.09 9.01
N HIS A 608 -10.43 -20.28 10.08
CA HIS A 608 -11.87 -20.09 10.13
C HIS A 608 -12.19 -18.92 11.06
N ILE A 609 -12.87 -17.90 10.56
CA ILE A 609 -13.30 -16.75 11.35
C ILE A 609 -14.82 -16.63 11.21
N GLY A 610 -15.54 -16.88 12.31
CA GLY A 610 -16.96 -16.59 12.45
C GLY A 610 -17.14 -15.32 13.25
N GLY A 611 -17.97 -14.38 12.79
CA GLY A 611 -18.25 -13.13 13.48
C GLY A 611 -19.71 -12.80 13.47
N VAL A 612 -20.24 -12.31 14.60
CA VAL A 612 -21.59 -11.75 14.71
C VAL A 612 -21.51 -10.39 15.39
N TYR A 613 -22.39 -9.48 15.03
CA TYR A 613 -22.43 -8.17 15.66
C TYR A 613 -23.85 -7.63 15.78
N ALA A 614 -24.04 -6.73 16.74
CA ALA A 614 -25.20 -5.88 16.87
C ALA A 614 -24.77 -4.45 17.17
N MET A 615 -25.40 -3.47 16.53
CA MET A 615 -25.13 -2.06 16.75
C MET A 615 -26.39 -1.20 16.61
N ALA A 616 -26.39 -0.07 17.27
CA ALA A 616 -27.41 0.95 17.19
C ALA A 616 -26.77 2.30 16.86
N THR A 617 -27.31 3.01 15.89
CA THR A 617 -26.96 4.39 15.57
C THR A 617 -28.13 5.29 15.86
N LEU A 618 -27.99 6.18 16.85
CA LEU A 618 -28.99 7.16 17.25
C LEU A 618 -28.61 8.52 16.67
N SER A 619 -29.43 9.10 15.82
CA SER A 619 -29.14 10.34 15.10
C SER A 619 -30.16 11.42 15.47
N SER A 620 -29.68 12.63 15.71
CA SER A 620 -30.48 13.81 16.00
C SER A 620 -29.88 15.05 15.33
N ALA A 621 -30.56 16.19 15.39
CA ALA A 621 -30.04 17.47 14.91
C ALA A 621 -28.75 17.90 15.61
N LEU A 622 -28.47 17.40 16.83
CA LEU A 622 -27.28 17.73 17.62
C LEU A 622 -26.09 16.81 17.34
N GLY A 623 -26.32 15.66 16.68
CA GLY A 623 -25.27 14.70 16.41
C GLY A 623 -25.74 13.25 16.37
N GLU A 624 -24.79 12.34 16.50
CA GLU A 624 -24.99 10.90 16.33
C GLU A 624 -24.25 10.13 17.43
N LEU A 625 -24.90 9.12 17.99
CA LEU A 625 -24.32 8.14 18.90
C LEU A 625 -24.38 6.76 18.21
N ASN A 626 -23.22 6.12 18.05
CA ASN A 626 -23.12 4.74 17.56
C ASN A 626 -22.56 3.86 18.67
N VAL A 627 -23.24 2.77 19.01
CA VAL A 627 -22.80 1.78 20.01
C VAL A 627 -22.99 0.39 19.44
N GLY A 628 -22.01 -0.48 19.61
CA GLY A 628 -22.10 -1.84 19.12
C GLY A 628 -21.18 -2.81 19.86
N LEU A 629 -21.49 -4.09 19.70
CA LEU A 629 -20.70 -5.23 20.17
C LEU A 629 -20.52 -6.21 19.03
N ARG A 630 -19.32 -6.65 18.83
CA ARG A 630 -18.95 -7.72 17.91
C ARG A 630 -18.32 -8.88 18.68
N ALA A 631 -18.69 -10.11 18.37
CA ALA A 631 -18.05 -11.32 18.86
C ALA A 631 -17.43 -12.07 17.66
N GLU A 632 -16.16 -12.43 17.77
CA GLU A 632 -15.43 -13.19 16.75
C GLU A 632 -14.85 -14.48 17.34
N HIS A 633 -15.07 -15.59 16.66
CA HIS A 633 -14.41 -16.86 16.91
C HIS A 633 -13.34 -17.09 15.82
N THR A 634 -12.12 -17.37 16.23
CA THR A 634 -11.00 -17.67 15.34
C THR A 634 -10.49 -19.07 15.63
N ASN A 635 -10.34 -19.88 14.57
CA ASN A 635 -9.66 -21.18 14.61
C ASN A 635 -8.58 -21.17 13.50
N GLN A 636 -7.32 -21.37 13.89
CA GLN A 636 -6.17 -21.44 13.01
C GLN A 636 -5.51 -22.81 13.17
N ILE A 637 -5.38 -23.55 12.06
CA ILE A 637 -4.79 -24.89 12.02
C ILE A 637 -3.67 -24.87 10.99
N TYR A 638 -2.50 -25.43 11.31
CA TYR A 638 -1.47 -25.74 10.32
C TYR A 638 -1.10 -27.22 10.33
N THR A 639 -0.73 -27.74 9.16
CA THR A 639 -0.22 -29.09 8.96
C THR A 639 1.11 -29.00 8.24
N MET A 640 2.17 -29.46 8.88
CA MET A 640 3.52 -29.48 8.31
C MET A 640 3.71 -30.76 7.48
N LEU A 641 4.25 -30.62 6.27
CA LEU A 641 4.63 -31.78 5.45
C LEU A 641 5.95 -32.40 5.95
N GLN A 642 6.79 -31.58 6.58
CA GLN A 642 8.01 -31.98 7.25
C GLN A 642 8.09 -31.27 8.60
N HIS A 643 8.32 -31.97 9.67
CA HIS A 643 8.33 -31.42 11.02
C HIS A 643 9.57 -31.86 11.82
N PHE A 644 9.92 -31.17 12.88
CA PHE A 644 10.95 -31.55 13.80
C PHE A 644 10.52 -32.82 14.59
N ARG A 645 11.47 -33.69 14.92
CA ARG A 645 11.18 -34.97 15.63
C ARG A 645 10.48 -34.80 16.97
N ASN A 646 10.71 -33.65 17.65
CA ASN A 646 10.14 -33.33 18.96
C ASN A 646 8.84 -32.51 18.87
N MET A 647 8.31 -32.30 17.67
CA MET A 647 7.08 -31.53 17.45
C MET A 647 6.13 -32.37 16.58
N GLY A 648 4.82 -32.31 16.88
CA GLY A 648 3.80 -32.91 16.02
C GLY A 648 3.68 -32.22 14.68
N PRO A 649 3.11 -32.90 13.67
CA PRO A 649 2.91 -32.29 12.34
C PRO A 649 1.79 -31.25 12.32
N VAL A 650 0.93 -31.18 13.31
CA VAL A 650 -0.26 -30.34 13.37
C VAL A 650 -0.21 -29.43 14.58
N GLY A 651 -0.53 -28.17 14.39
CA GLY A 651 -0.79 -27.22 15.48
C GLY A 651 -2.12 -26.50 15.27
N GLU A 652 -2.78 -26.16 16.36
CA GLU A 652 -4.09 -25.51 16.37
C GLU A 652 -4.18 -24.43 17.45
N GLN A 653 -4.82 -23.31 17.11
CA GLN A 653 -5.20 -22.25 18.04
C GLN A 653 -6.67 -21.91 17.85
N SER A 654 -7.48 -21.92 18.93
CA SER A 654 -8.91 -21.58 18.89
C SER A 654 -9.27 -20.63 20.03
N TYR A 655 -9.99 -19.54 19.73
CA TYR A 655 -10.32 -18.53 20.74
C TYR A 655 -11.48 -17.61 20.31
N TRP A 656 -12.12 -17.02 21.33
CA TRP A 656 -13.14 -15.97 21.20
C TRP A 656 -12.60 -14.60 21.58
N ASP A 657 -13.05 -13.58 20.85
CA ASP A 657 -12.83 -12.15 21.17
C ASP A 657 -14.13 -11.36 21.13
N TYR A 658 -14.33 -10.56 22.18
CA TYR A 658 -15.45 -9.63 22.31
C TYR A 658 -14.93 -8.21 22.09
N LEU A 659 -15.51 -7.51 21.10
CA LEU A 659 -15.02 -6.27 20.55
C LEU A 659 -16.09 -5.16 20.66
N PRO A 660 -16.24 -4.51 21.82
CA PRO A 660 -17.14 -3.39 22.00
C PRO A 660 -16.63 -2.17 21.23
N SER A 661 -17.57 -1.36 20.71
CA SER A 661 -17.30 -0.07 20.09
C SER A 661 -18.37 0.94 20.47
N ALA A 662 -17.96 2.19 20.68
CA ALA A 662 -18.85 3.33 20.93
C ALA A 662 -18.26 4.58 20.29
N SER A 663 -19.08 5.37 19.59
CA SER A 663 -18.66 6.65 19.05
C SER A 663 -19.78 7.68 19.16
N VAL A 664 -19.38 8.90 19.51
CA VAL A 664 -20.25 10.07 19.58
C VAL A 664 -19.74 11.09 18.56
N LYS A 665 -20.64 11.57 17.71
CA LYS A 665 -20.41 12.72 16.84
C LYS A 665 -21.34 13.85 17.30
N TRP A 666 -20.80 14.86 17.92
CA TRP A 666 -21.53 16.07 18.29
C TRP A 666 -21.32 17.14 17.22
N ALA A 667 -22.38 17.71 16.69
CA ALA A 667 -22.39 18.74 15.66
C ALA A 667 -22.86 20.09 16.23
N PRO A 668 -21.98 20.85 16.96
CA PRO A 668 -22.35 22.13 17.56
C PRO A 668 -22.80 23.17 16.53
N THR A 669 -22.32 23.06 15.31
CA THR A 669 -22.74 23.86 14.16
C THR A 669 -22.79 22.98 12.92
N LYS A 670 -23.46 23.47 11.85
CA LYS A 670 -23.49 22.78 10.55
C LYS A 670 -22.11 22.61 9.88
N LYS A 671 -21.09 23.36 10.36
CA LYS A 671 -19.72 23.34 9.83
C LYS A 671 -18.71 22.70 10.79
N MET A 672 -19.13 22.21 11.94
CA MET A 672 -18.20 21.68 12.94
C MET A 672 -18.74 20.37 13.51
N ASN A 673 -17.84 19.41 13.72
CA ASN A 673 -18.08 18.18 14.47
C ASN A 673 -17.02 18.02 15.56
N VAL A 674 -17.43 17.40 16.67
CA VAL A 674 -16.54 16.84 17.67
C VAL A 674 -16.86 15.36 17.78
N ARG A 675 -15.84 14.52 17.62
CA ARG A 675 -15.99 13.05 17.66
C ARG A 675 -15.20 12.49 18.83
N LEU A 676 -15.83 11.61 19.59
CA LEU A 676 -15.18 10.77 20.59
C LEU A 676 -15.49 9.32 20.22
N SER A 677 -14.47 8.46 20.16
CA SER A 677 -14.67 7.03 19.90
C SER A 677 -13.82 6.16 20.81
N TYR A 678 -14.38 5.05 21.21
CA TYR A 678 -13.72 3.91 21.87
C TYR A 678 -14.00 2.65 21.07
N TYR A 679 -12.98 1.83 20.83
CA TYR A 679 -13.15 0.51 20.27
C TYR A 679 -12.05 -0.43 20.70
N ARG A 680 -12.39 -1.72 20.83
CA ARG A 680 -11.44 -2.80 21.02
C ARG A 680 -11.16 -3.48 19.68
N SER A 681 -9.88 -3.74 19.42
CA SER A 681 -9.40 -4.46 18.25
C SER A 681 -8.41 -5.55 18.66
N ILE A 682 -8.09 -6.41 17.72
CA ILE A 682 -7.10 -7.49 17.91
C ILE A 682 -6.07 -7.48 16.79
N ASN A 683 -4.95 -8.21 16.99
CA ASN A 683 -4.03 -8.55 15.91
C ASN A 683 -3.71 -10.04 16.01
N ARG A 684 -4.15 -10.78 14.98
CA ARG A 684 -3.94 -12.23 14.87
C ARG A 684 -2.54 -12.52 14.36
N PRO A 685 -1.85 -13.57 14.88
CA PRO A 685 -0.64 -14.08 14.26
C PRO A 685 -0.87 -14.53 12.81
N GLY A 686 0.14 -14.37 11.97
CA GLY A 686 0.15 -14.92 10.62
C GLY A 686 0.52 -16.41 10.62
N PHE A 687 0.17 -17.15 9.56
CA PHE A 687 0.55 -18.56 9.45
C PHE A 687 2.06 -18.75 9.47
N TYR A 688 2.81 -17.93 8.73
CA TYR A 688 4.27 -17.95 8.74
C TYR A 688 4.85 -17.78 10.16
N GLU A 689 4.17 -17.04 11.03
CA GLU A 689 4.64 -16.75 12.38
C GLU A 689 4.42 -17.91 13.36
N ILE A 690 3.34 -18.68 13.21
CA ILE A 690 2.97 -19.75 14.14
C ILE A 690 3.50 -21.14 13.72
N VAL A 691 3.88 -21.33 12.44
CA VAL A 691 4.46 -22.59 11.98
C VAL A 691 5.88 -22.74 12.53
N PRO A 692 6.24 -23.85 13.20
CA PRO A 692 7.56 -24.05 13.77
C PRO A 692 8.59 -24.42 12.70
N TYR A 693 9.07 -23.46 11.95
CA TYR A 693 10.13 -23.60 10.96
C TYR A 693 11.44 -23.00 11.46
N GLN A 694 12.54 -23.37 10.79
CA GLN A 694 13.86 -22.76 10.95
C GLN A 694 14.55 -22.72 9.58
N ILE A 695 14.89 -21.52 9.12
CA ILE A 695 15.56 -21.29 7.83
C ILE A 695 16.65 -20.23 7.94
N GLN A 696 17.58 -20.25 6.98
CA GLN A 696 18.47 -19.13 6.76
C GLN A 696 17.71 -18.06 5.97
N GLY A 697 17.34 -16.97 6.63
CA GLY A 697 16.79 -15.78 6.01
C GLY A 697 17.85 -14.98 5.24
N GLU A 698 17.48 -13.78 4.80
CA GLU A 698 18.40 -12.94 4.03
C GLU A 698 19.54 -12.36 4.88
N GLU A 699 19.28 -12.04 6.12
CA GLU A 699 20.23 -11.39 7.05
C GLU A 699 20.46 -12.19 8.33
N TYR A 700 19.47 -12.99 8.74
CA TYR A 700 19.48 -13.76 10.00
C TYR A 700 18.86 -15.15 9.82
N GLN A 701 19.15 -16.06 10.75
CA GLN A 701 18.36 -17.27 10.88
C GLN A 701 16.96 -16.89 11.38
N GLU A 702 15.92 -17.41 10.75
CA GLU A 702 14.52 -17.13 11.08
C GLU A 702 13.86 -18.38 11.64
N LYS A 703 12.97 -18.18 12.63
CA LYS A 703 12.22 -19.26 13.27
C LYS A 703 10.77 -18.81 13.53
N GLY A 704 9.81 -19.72 13.33
CA GLY A 704 8.43 -19.50 13.74
C GLY A 704 8.19 -19.82 15.22
N ASN A 705 7.07 -19.34 15.77
CA ASN A 705 6.70 -19.46 17.16
C ASN A 705 5.26 -19.99 17.32
N PRO A 706 5.06 -21.31 17.55
CA PRO A 706 3.74 -21.89 17.76
C PRO A 706 3.01 -21.38 19.00
N GLU A 707 3.75 -20.86 20.01
CA GLU A 707 3.20 -20.34 21.26
C GLU A 707 2.69 -18.89 21.16
N LEU A 708 2.75 -18.30 19.97
CA LEU A 708 2.41 -16.91 19.72
C LEU A 708 0.92 -16.66 19.94
N LYS A 709 0.59 -15.69 20.79
CA LYS A 709 -0.78 -15.30 21.12
C LYS A 709 -1.17 -14.00 20.38
N ARG A 710 -2.47 -13.88 20.08
CA ARG A 710 -3.00 -12.63 19.54
C ARG A 710 -2.80 -11.44 20.47
N ALA A 711 -2.51 -10.26 19.91
CA ALA A 711 -2.53 -9.00 20.64
C ALA A 711 -3.97 -8.48 20.76
N ARG A 712 -4.30 -7.80 21.88
CA ARG A 712 -5.55 -7.06 22.09
C ARG A 712 -5.26 -5.59 22.31
N ILE A 713 -6.04 -4.73 21.69
CA ILE A 713 -5.78 -3.29 21.69
C ILE A 713 -7.06 -2.54 22.03
N ASP A 714 -7.01 -1.73 23.10
CA ASP A 714 -8.05 -0.75 23.45
C ASP A 714 -7.66 0.60 22.86
N ASN A 715 -8.57 1.26 22.14
CA ASN A 715 -8.34 2.47 21.37
C ASN A 715 -9.32 3.57 21.81
N ILE A 716 -8.82 4.79 21.99
CA ILE A 716 -9.62 5.99 22.27
C ILE A 716 -9.17 7.09 21.32
N ASP A 717 -10.11 7.75 20.68
CA ASP A 717 -9.90 8.87 19.76
C ASP A 717 -10.81 10.03 20.10
N LEU A 718 -10.25 11.24 20.16
CA LEU A 718 -11.00 12.51 20.23
C LEU A 718 -10.57 13.38 19.07
N ARG A 719 -11.54 13.88 18.26
CA ARG A 719 -11.25 14.70 17.08
C ARG A 719 -12.24 15.84 16.93
N TRP A 720 -11.72 17.05 16.75
CA TRP A 720 -12.45 18.24 16.34
C TRP A 720 -12.29 18.44 14.83
N GLU A 721 -13.38 18.77 14.15
CA GLU A 721 -13.45 18.94 12.71
C GLU A 721 -14.16 20.25 12.38
N TRP A 722 -13.56 21.06 11.53
CA TRP A 722 -14.13 22.28 11.00
C TRP A 722 -14.08 22.30 9.47
N PHE A 723 -15.22 22.55 8.87
CA PHE A 723 -15.42 22.60 7.41
C PHE A 723 -15.85 24.01 7.01
N PRO A 724 -14.89 24.95 6.77
CA PRO A 724 -15.18 26.34 6.41
C PRO A 724 -15.98 26.43 5.12
N SER A 725 -15.63 25.63 4.10
CA SER A 725 -16.33 25.46 2.83
C SER A 725 -16.47 23.99 2.44
N SER A 726 -17.09 23.74 1.30
CA SER A 726 -17.32 22.35 0.81
C SER A 726 -16.03 21.63 0.36
N THR A 727 -14.93 22.36 0.13
CA THR A 727 -13.64 21.83 -0.32
C THR A 727 -12.54 22.01 0.71
N GLU A 728 -12.83 22.65 1.84
CA GLU A 728 -11.87 22.97 2.88
C GLU A 728 -12.17 22.23 4.18
N GLN A 729 -11.11 21.85 4.88
CA GLN A 729 -11.23 21.22 6.20
C GLN A 729 -10.06 21.57 7.09
N ILE A 730 -10.33 21.64 8.39
CA ILE A 730 -9.32 21.65 9.45
C ILE A 730 -9.74 20.58 10.45
N LEU A 731 -8.90 19.57 10.63
CA LEU A 731 -9.14 18.43 11.49
C LEU A 731 -8.02 18.40 12.53
N ALA A 732 -8.36 18.33 13.82
CA ALA A 732 -7.39 18.20 14.90
C ALA A 732 -7.85 17.11 15.86
N GLY A 733 -6.98 16.17 16.20
CA GLY A 733 -7.36 15.03 17.03
C GLY A 733 -6.23 14.51 17.90
N VAL A 734 -6.59 13.82 18.97
CA VAL A 734 -5.69 13.08 19.84
C VAL A 734 -6.13 11.63 19.90
N PHE A 735 -5.18 10.72 20.05
CA PHE A 735 -5.45 9.30 20.15
C PHE A 735 -4.61 8.64 21.25
N TYR A 736 -5.16 7.58 21.82
CA TYR A 736 -4.48 6.73 22.81
C TYR A 736 -4.81 5.26 22.51
N LYS A 737 -3.79 4.39 22.52
CA LYS A 737 -3.90 2.95 22.31
C LYS A 737 -3.15 2.21 23.40
N TYR A 738 -3.80 1.25 24.03
CA TYR A 738 -3.19 0.32 24.99
C TYR A 738 -3.12 -1.07 24.38
N LEU A 739 -1.90 -1.60 24.19
CA LEU A 739 -1.64 -2.88 23.56
C LEU A 739 -1.30 -3.92 24.62
N LYS A 740 -2.06 -5.01 24.67
CA LYS A 740 -1.78 -6.18 25.48
C LYS A 740 -1.22 -7.28 24.61
N ASN A 741 -0.07 -7.84 25.01
CA ASN A 741 0.67 -8.87 24.24
C ASN A 741 1.00 -8.45 22.79
N PRO A 742 1.57 -7.26 22.54
CA PRO A 742 1.98 -6.90 21.20
C PRO A 742 2.95 -7.93 20.63
N ILE A 743 2.88 -8.15 19.31
CA ILE A 743 3.75 -9.07 18.60
C ILE A 743 4.84 -8.26 17.92
N GLU A 744 6.10 -8.55 18.23
CA GLU A 744 7.26 -7.99 17.55
C GLU A 744 8.27 -9.07 17.17
N GLN A 745 9.08 -8.78 16.16
CA GLN A 745 10.20 -9.63 15.78
C GLN A 745 11.39 -9.36 16.70
N VAL A 746 11.93 -10.39 17.31
CA VAL A 746 13.03 -10.31 18.28
C VAL A 746 14.06 -11.41 18.04
N PHE A 747 15.28 -11.19 18.53
CA PHE A 747 16.29 -12.23 18.56
C PHE A 747 16.12 -13.11 19.80
N VAL A 748 16.05 -14.43 19.59
CA VAL A 748 15.89 -15.44 20.64
C VAL A 748 16.99 -16.49 20.47
N THR A 749 17.59 -16.92 21.56
CA THR A 749 18.59 -18.01 21.55
C THR A 749 17.94 -19.39 21.49
N SER A 750 18.73 -20.43 21.21
CA SER A 750 18.28 -21.81 21.12
C SER A 750 17.57 -22.34 22.37
N ASP A 751 17.86 -21.75 23.53
CA ASP A 751 17.19 -22.06 24.83
C ASP A 751 15.87 -21.29 25.01
N GLY A 752 15.36 -20.61 23.99
CA GLY A 752 14.11 -19.86 24.05
C GLY A 752 14.19 -18.49 24.75
N LYS A 753 15.37 -18.08 25.20
CA LYS A 753 15.57 -16.77 25.84
C LYS A 753 15.88 -15.69 24.82
N ILE A 754 15.36 -14.47 25.06
CA ILE A 754 15.67 -13.32 24.20
C ILE A 754 17.16 -13.01 24.36
N GLY A 755 17.92 -13.07 23.26
CA GLY A 755 19.35 -12.81 23.28
C GLY A 755 20.08 -13.08 21.95
N ALA A 756 21.39 -12.77 21.91
CA ALA A 756 22.24 -13.09 20.80
C ALA A 756 23.34 -14.07 21.25
N GLY A 757 23.64 -15.04 20.42
CA GLY A 757 24.74 -15.95 20.43
C GLY A 757 24.93 -16.45 19.01
N THR A 758 25.87 -17.35 18.77
CA THR A 758 26.02 -18.02 17.46
C THR A 758 24.74 -18.75 17.00
N ASP A 759 23.83 -19.04 17.95
CA ASP A 759 22.56 -19.75 17.72
C ASP A 759 21.31 -18.85 17.94
N ALA A 760 21.41 -17.54 17.70
CA ALA A 760 20.28 -16.64 17.83
C ALA A 760 19.39 -16.67 16.58
N TYR A 761 18.09 -16.81 16.80
CA TYR A 761 17.06 -16.79 15.77
C TYR A 761 16.27 -15.50 15.82
N TYR A 762 15.94 -14.95 14.68
CA TYR A 762 14.99 -13.85 14.53
C TYR A 762 13.58 -14.45 14.45
N MET A 763 12.74 -14.20 15.46
CA MET A 763 11.42 -14.81 15.51
C MET A 763 10.38 -13.89 16.14
N PRO A 764 9.08 -14.06 15.79
CA PRO A 764 8.01 -13.31 16.40
C PRO A 764 7.78 -13.74 17.85
N ALA A 765 7.58 -12.78 18.75
CA ALA A 765 7.27 -13.04 20.16
C ALA A 765 6.25 -12.03 20.69
N ASN A 766 5.46 -12.46 21.67
CA ASN A 766 4.66 -11.55 22.46
C ASN A 766 5.55 -10.90 23.52
N LEU A 767 5.60 -9.59 23.51
CA LEU A 767 6.33 -8.78 24.47
C LEU A 767 5.39 -8.24 25.57
N GLY A 768 5.95 -7.50 26.50
CA GLY A 768 5.16 -6.81 27.52
C GLY A 768 4.15 -5.82 26.94
N ASN A 769 3.26 -5.31 27.79
CA ASN A 769 2.27 -4.33 27.33
C ASN A 769 2.91 -3.06 26.79
N ALA A 770 2.26 -2.45 25.79
CA ALA A 770 2.73 -1.22 25.18
C ALA A 770 1.64 -0.14 25.19
N LYS A 771 2.08 1.12 25.12
CA LYS A 771 1.22 2.29 24.97
C LYS A 771 1.63 3.03 23.69
N ASN A 772 0.65 3.59 22.99
CA ASN A 772 0.87 4.43 21.83
C ASN A 772 -0.13 5.59 21.84
N MET A 773 0.36 6.83 21.83
CA MET A 773 -0.47 8.05 21.92
C MET A 773 0.08 9.13 21.00
N GLY A 774 -0.78 10.09 20.66
CA GLY A 774 -0.34 11.18 19.82
C GLY A 774 -1.43 12.17 19.48
N PHE A 775 -1.06 13.15 18.66
CA PHE A 775 -2.00 14.11 18.09
C PHE A 775 -1.78 14.28 16.59
N GLU A 776 -2.85 14.65 15.89
CA GLU A 776 -2.88 14.83 14.45
C GLU A 776 -3.55 16.16 14.10
N ILE A 777 -3.00 16.85 13.09
CA ILE A 777 -3.61 18.02 12.46
C ILE A 777 -3.62 17.77 10.95
N ASP A 778 -4.74 18.09 10.30
CA ASP A 778 -4.91 18.01 8.85
C ASP A 778 -5.62 19.28 8.38
N VAL A 779 -5.05 19.99 7.42
CA VAL A 779 -5.53 21.27 6.93
C VAL A 779 -5.60 21.24 5.40
N ILE A 780 -6.77 21.57 4.86
CA ILE A 780 -6.95 21.85 3.44
C ILE A 780 -7.56 23.24 3.34
N LYS A 781 -6.84 24.17 2.70
CA LYS A 781 -7.27 25.57 2.52
C LYS A 781 -6.94 26.05 1.11
N TYR A 782 -7.88 26.76 0.49
CA TYR A 782 -7.69 27.38 -0.80
C TYR A 782 -7.82 28.91 -0.71
N ILE A 783 -6.97 29.61 -1.44
CA ILE A 783 -7.00 31.06 -1.59
C ILE A 783 -6.88 31.36 -3.09
N ARG A 784 -7.99 31.66 -3.75
CA ARG A 784 -8.08 31.81 -5.21
C ARG A 784 -7.52 30.55 -5.93
N HIS A 785 -6.47 30.72 -6.74
CA HIS A 785 -5.83 29.62 -7.49
C HIS A 785 -4.83 28.80 -6.64
N PHE A 786 -4.48 29.24 -5.45
CA PHE A 786 -3.51 28.57 -4.58
C PHE A 786 -4.20 27.75 -3.50
N GLY A 787 -3.69 26.56 -3.28
CA GLY A 787 -4.15 25.67 -2.21
C GLY A 787 -2.99 25.19 -1.35
N VAL A 788 -3.29 24.91 -0.09
CA VAL A 788 -2.38 24.25 0.85
C VAL A 788 -3.08 23.02 1.39
N LYS A 789 -2.44 21.85 1.24
CA LYS A 789 -2.78 20.64 1.98
C LYS A 789 -1.62 20.33 2.91
N ALA A 790 -1.86 20.39 4.21
CA ALA A 790 -0.82 20.14 5.21
C ALA A 790 -1.34 19.18 6.27
N ASN A 791 -0.53 18.21 6.66
CA ASN A 791 -0.82 17.40 7.83
C ASN A 791 0.45 17.18 8.67
N TYR A 792 0.23 17.05 9.96
CA TYR A 792 1.27 16.73 10.91
C TYR A 792 0.74 15.76 11.95
N THR A 793 1.55 14.77 12.31
CA THR A 793 1.24 13.80 13.36
C THR A 793 2.43 13.67 14.29
N TYR A 794 2.19 13.82 15.57
CA TYR A 794 3.10 13.44 16.64
C TYR A 794 2.64 12.12 17.24
N THR A 795 3.56 11.17 17.40
CA THR A 795 3.29 9.85 17.97
C THR A 795 4.35 9.48 18.98
N HIS A 796 3.93 9.12 20.18
CA HIS A 796 4.79 8.62 21.24
C HIS A 796 4.34 7.22 21.65
N SER A 797 5.28 6.26 21.68
CA SER A 797 4.98 4.91 22.17
C SER A 797 6.03 4.43 23.17
N GLU A 798 5.63 3.53 24.02
CA GLU A 798 6.48 2.92 25.06
C GLU A 798 6.20 1.43 25.17
N ILE A 799 7.27 0.65 25.10
CA ILE A 799 7.28 -0.77 25.44
C ILE A 799 8.54 -1.06 26.25
N THR A 800 8.38 -1.78 27.36
CA THR A 800 9.51 -2.23 28.17
C THR A 800 9.79 -3.70 27.90
N THR A 801 11.01 -4.01 27.48
CA THR A 801 11.44 -5.36 27.09
C THR A 801 12.68 -5.77 27.85
N SER A 802 12.86 -7.09 28.01
CA SER A 802 14.07 -7.66 28.59
C SER A 802 15.18 -7.73 27.56
N LYS A 803 16.38 -7.36 27.96
CA LYS A 803 17.61 -7.31 27.16
C LYS A 803 18.71 -8.10 27.86
N ARG A 804 19.84 -8.28 27.17
CA ARG A 804 21.10 -8.74 27.72
C ARG A 804 22.06 -7.57 27.86
N GLN A 805 22.96 -7.67 28.83
CA GLN A 805 24.06 -6.74 29.01
C GLN A 805 25.29 -7.51 29.46
N TYR A 806 26.41 -7.40 28.75
CA TYR A 806 27.67 -7.98 29.21
C TYR A 806 28.11 -7.35 30.50
N LYS A 807 28.73 -8.13 31.40
CA LYS A 807 29.50 -7.60 32.51
C LYS A 807 30.79 -7.03 31.95
N GLU A 808 31.16 -5.83 32.39
CA GLU A 808 32.38 -5.17 31.94
C GLU A 808 33.61 -6.06 32.16
N GLY A 809 34.43 -6.23 31.10
CA GLY A 809 35.63 -7.06 31.14
C GLY A 809 35.41 -8.58 31.24
N SER A 810 34.16 -9.08 31.06
CA SER A 810 33.81 -10.49 31.18
C SER A 810 33.00 -11.01 30.02
N ALA A 811 33.23 -12.24 29.58
CA ALA A 811 32.37 -12.93 28.61
C ALA A 811 30.96 -13.30 29.15
N GLU A 812 30.74 -13.14 30.47
CA GLU A 812 29.44 -13.36 31.09
C GLU A 812 28.50 -12.20 30.82
N TYR A 813 27.21 -12.52 30.61
CA TYR A 813 26.19 -11.50 30.47
C TYR A 813 25.06 -11.66 31.49
N LYS A 814 24.52 -10.51 31.92
CA LYS A 814 23.34 -10.42 32.76
C LYS A 814 22.11 -10.44 31.87
N THR A 815 21.18 -11.38 32.08
CA THR A 815 19.87 -11.47 31.45
C THR A 815 18.82 -10.67 32.22
N GLY A 816 17.71 -10.32 31.54
CA GLY A 816 16.57 -9.67 32.20
C GLY A 816 16.79 -8.19 32.53
N VAL A 817 17.80 -7.55 31.97
CA VAL A 817 17.98 -6.12 32.08
C VAL A 817 16.87 -5.43 31.27
N THR A 818 16.08 -4.59 31.91
CA THR A 818 14.95 -3.94 31.23
C THR A 818 15.40 -2.72 30.42
N GLN A 819 14.78 -2.52 29.26
CA GLN A 819 14.93 -1.31 28.45
C GLN A 819 13.55 -0.87 27.93
N THR A 820 13.20 0.40 28.21
CA THR A 820 12.01 1.04 27.63
C THR A 820 12.42 1.73 26.33
N ARG A 821 11.63 1.53 25.28
CA ARG A 821 11.87 2.01 23.94
C ARG A 821 10.56 2.26 23.17
N PRO A 822 10.57 3.03 22.07
CA PRO A 822 9.40 3.10 21.18
C PRO A 822 9.13 1.76 20.48
N LEU A 823 7.93 1.62 19.92
CA LEU A 823 7.58 0.54 19.01
C LEU A 823 8.43 0.61 17.73
N VAL A 824 8.68 -0.56 17.14
CA VAL A 824 9.46 -0.65 15.88
C VAL A 824 8.73 0.09 14.76
N ASN A 825 9.51 0.76 13.90
CA ASN A 825 9.05 1.56 12.75
C ASN A 825 8.22 2.81 13.10
N GLN A 826 8.01 3.13 14.36
CA GLN A 826 7.31 4.35 14.76
C GLN A 826 8.23 5.56 14.65
N ALA A 827 7.85 6.53 13.81
CA ALA A 827 8.46 7.86 13.76
C ALA A 827 7.68 8.81 14.69
N PRO A 828 8.36 9.52 15.64
CA PRO A 828 7.68 10.45 16.54
C PRO A 828 7.03 11.62 15.80
N HIS A 829 7.62 12.07 14.71
CA HIS A 829 7.15 13.21 13.91
C HIS A 829 6.97 12.78 12.46
N THR A 830 5.79 13.02 11.91
CA THR A 830 5.50 12.86 10.49
C THR A 830 4.75 14.08 9.98
N ALA A 831 5.12 14.57 8.79
CA ALA A 831 4.48 15.73 8.19
C ALA A 831 4.42 15.60 6.67
N ASN A 832 3.36 16.14 6.08
CA ASN A 832 3.26 16.38 4.66
C ASN A 832 2.79 17.81 4.42
N LEU A 833 3.37 18.46 3.43
CA LEU A 833 2.98 19.77 2.95
C LEU A 833 2.88 19.75 1.42
N SER A 834 1.72 20.05 0.88
CA SER A 834 1.51 20.20 -0.55
C SER A 834 1.05 21.61 -0.87
N LEU A 835 1.81 22.30 -1.68
CA LEU A 835 1.42 23.58 -2.29
C LEU A 835 0.79 23.28 -3.65
N LEU A 836 -0.43 23.74 -3.84
CA LEU A 836 -1.24 23.47 -5.01
C LEU A 836 -1.45 24.77 -5.79
N TYR A 837 -1.40 24.67 -7.10
CA TYR A 837 -1.87 25.72 -8.01
C TYR A 837 -2.96 25.12 -8.89
N LYS A 838 -4.12 25.76 -8.96
CA LYS A 838 -5.27 25.29 -9.71
C LYS A 838 -5.91 26.45 -10.44
N ASP A 839 -5.73 26.46 -11.76
CA ASP A 839 -6.33 27.42 -12.69
C ASP A 839 -7.24 26.66 -13.65
N THR A 840 -8.54 26.70 -13.35
CA THR A 840 -9.56 26.00 -14.14
C THR A 840 -9.85 26.70 -15.47
N GLU A 841 -9.66 28.04 -15.57
CA GLU A 841 -9.90 28.79 -16.80
C GLU A 841 -8.87 28.42 -17.85
N HIS A 842 -7.59 28.37 -17.47
CA HIS A 842 -6.52 28.04 -18.41
C HIS A 842 -6.14 26.55 -18.34
N GLY A 843 -6.79 25.76 -17.49
CA GLY A 843 -6.57 24.30 -17.39
C GLY A 843 -5.22 23.87 -16.78
N TRP A 844 -4.58 24.71 -15.96
CA TRP A 844 -3.34 24.39 -15.25
C TRP A 844 -3.60 23.85 -13.85
N ASN A 845 -2.96 22.74 -13.52
CA ASN A 845 -2.87 22.21 -12.16
C ASN A 845 -1.41 21.87 -11.87
N ALA A 846 -0.92 22.25 -10.71
CA ALA A 846 0.43 21.89 -10.26
C ALA A 846 0.43 21.61 -8.76
N GLN A 847 1.36 20.76 -8.33
CA GLN A 847 1.58 20.41 -6.92
C GLN A 847 3.08 20.29 -6.65
N LEU A 848 3.54 20.97 -5.60
CA LEU A 848 4.84 20.75 -4.99
C LEU A 848 4.57 20.11 -3.63
N ALA A 849 5.05 18.88 -3.42
CA ALA A 849 4.75 18.07 -2.25
C ALA A 849 6.03 17.74 -1.47
N ALA A 850 6.09 18.17 -0.22
CA ALA A 850 7.13 17.84 0.74
C ALA A 850 6.64 16.80 1.73
N SER A 851 7.48 15.85 2.11
CA SER A 851 7.20 14.85 3.14
C SER A 851 8.36 14.77 4.14
N PHE A 852 8.03 14.64 5.42
CA PHE A 852 9.00 14.48 6.51
C PHE A 852 8.62 13.26 7.35
N THR A 853 9.62 12.41 7.61
CA THR A 853 9.52 11.30 8.57
C THR A 853 10.67 11.42 9.56
N GLY A 854 10.37 11.55 10.84
CA GLY A 854 11.36 11.68 11.91
C GLY A 854 12.18 10.41 12.12
N THR A 855 13.21 10.50 12.94
CA THR A 855 14.04 9.37 13.36
C THR A 855 13.20 8.28 14.01
N LYS A 856 13.40 7.01 13.61
CA LYS A 856 12.63 5.88 14.11
C LYS A 856 13.49 4.67 14.46
N LEU A 857 13.04 3.87 15.41
CA LEU A 857 13.62 2.58 15.72
C LEU A 857 13.37 1.62 14.53
N ALA A 858 14.45 1.06 13.98
CA ALA A 858 14.39 0.22 12.80
C ALA A 858 14.58 -1.27 13.09
N LEU A 859 15.48 -1.60 14.02
CA LEU A 859 15.80 -2.98 14.39
C LEU A 859 16.09 -3.06 15.89
N VAL A 860 15.45 -4.01 16.56
CA VAL A 860 15.63 -4.26 18.00
C VAL A 860 16.78 -5.25 18.20
N SER A 861 17.81 -4.82 18.87
CA SER A 861 18.91 -5.66 19.30
C SER A 861 18.54 -6.47 20.54
N PRO A 862 19.07 -7.69 20.71
CA PRO A 862 18.97 -8.42 21.97
C PRO A 862 19.80 -7.79 23.12
N PHE A 863 20.74 -6.92 22.80
CA PHE A 863 21.58 -6.22 23.79
C PHE A 863 21.01 -4.84 24.10
N LYS A 864 21.18 -4.44 25.38
CA LYS A 864 20.78 -3.11 25.85
C LYS A 864 21.55 -2.04 25.07
N ASP A 865 20.87 -0.94 24.70
CA ASP A 865 21.37 0.24 24.00
C ASP A 865 22.01 0.01 22.62
N ALA A 866 21.86 -1.21 22.07
CA ALA A 866 22.41 -1.63 20.77
C ALA A 866 21.39 -1.66 19.62
N ASP A 867 20.26 -1.01 19.78
CA ASP A 867 19.20 -0.92 18.77
C ASP A 867 19.64 -0.05 17.58
N GLN A 868 19.20 -0.42 16.36
CA GLN A 868 19.49 0.35 15.15
C GLN A 868 18.34 1.32 14.82
N TRP A 869 18.70 2.51 14.38
CA TRP A 869 17.78 3.63 14.14
C TRP A 869 17.90 4.13 12.71
N ASP A 870 16.80 4.38 12.05
CA ASP A 870 16.75 5.11 10.80
C ASP A 870 16.75 6.62 11.12
N LYS A 871 17.62 7.41 10.45
CA LYS A 871 17.62 8.87 10.56
C LYS A 871 16.36 9.48 9.97
N ALA A 872 16.06 10.71 10.37
CA ALA A 872 14.98 11.48 9.78
C ALA A 872 15.21 11.68 8.27
N MET A 873 14.12 11.60 7.49
CA MET A 873 14.14 11.73 6.04
C MET A 873 13.19 12.84 5.59
N PHE A 874 13.65 13.66 4.65
CA PHE A 874 12.87 14.69 3.98
C PHE A 874 12.79 14.38 2.50
N GLY A 875 11.59 14.34 1.94
CA GLY A 875 11.32 14.11 0.52
C GLY A 875 10.66 15.31 -0.13
N LEU A 876 10.97 15.57 -1.41
CA LEU A 876 10.36 16.62 -2.23
C LEU A 876 9.99 16.05 -3.59
N ASP A 877 8.73 16.23 -3.97
CA ASP A 877 8.16 15.74 -5.23
C ASP A 877 7.38 16.84 -5.93
N PHE A 878 7.26 16.75 -7.25
CA PHE A 878 6.54 17.73 -8.08
C PHE A 878 5.65 17.05 -9.10
N SER A 879 4.49 17.64 -9.37
CA SER A 879 3.64 17.26 -10.49
C SER A 879 2.96 18.48 -11.11
N ALA A 880 2.74 18.43 -12.42
CA ALA A 880 1.99 19.44 -13.16
C ALA A 880 1.16 18.79 -14.24
N GLU A 881 -0.02 19.38 -14.52
CA GLU A 881 -0.94 18.95 -15.58
C GLU A 881 -1.47 20.18 -16.30
N LYS A 882 -1.46 20.15 -17.63
CA LYS A 882 -2.12 21.11 -18.51
C LYS A 882 -3.27 20.42 -19.23
N LYS A 883 -4.49 20.86 -18.98
CA LYS A 883 -5.72 20.38 -19.66
C LYS A 883 -6.02 21.26 -20.86
N PHE A 884 -6.41 20.64 -21.96
CA PHE A 884 -6.87 21.30 -23.17
C PHE A 884 -8.38 21.08 -23.37
N HIS A 885 -9.04 21.94 -24.15
CA HIS A 885 -10.49 21.91 -24.34
C HIS A 885 -10.99 20.63 -25.06
N ASN A 886 -10.13 19.94 -25.80
CA ASN A 886 -10.45 18.71 -26.54
C ASN A 886 -10.37 17.41 -25.71
N GLY A 887 -10.36 17.51 -24.37
CA GLY A 887 -10.28 16.36 -23.46
C GLY A 887 -8.87 15.77 -23.30
N ILE A 888 -7.86 16.33 -23.95
CA ILE A 888 -6.46 15.95 -23.80
C ILE A 888 -5.83 16.71 -22.62
N SER A 889 -4.98 16.05 -21.86
CA SER A 889 -4.11 16.67 -20.86
C SER A 889 -2.67 16.18 -21.05
N LEU A 890 -1.72 17.09 -20.88
CA LEU A 890 -0.30 16.73 -20.72
C LEU A 890 0.04 16.80 -19.24
N PHE A 891 0.77 15.81 -18.73
CA PHE A 891 1.21 15.82 -17.34
C PHE A 891 2.69 15.45 -17.20
N PHE A 892 3.30 16.03 -16.18
CA PHE A 892 4.69 15.76 -15.78
C PHE A 892 4.72 15.44 -14.30
N LYS A 893 5.51 14.41 -13.91
CA LYS A 893 5.72 14.02 -12.51
C LYS A 893 7.22 13.84 -12.28
N ALA A 894 7.70 14.31 -11.14
CA ALA A 894 9.07 14.15 -10.69
C ALA A 894 9.10 13.79 -9.21
N ASN A 895 9.75 12.68 -8.86
CA ASN A 895 9.81 12.18 -7.50
C ASN A 895 11.26 12.22 -6.98
N ASN A 896 11.38 12.39 -5.65
CA ASN A 896 12.65 12.43 -4.95
C ASN A 896 13.61 13.50 -5.49
N LEU A 897 13.12 14.72 -5.74
CA LEU A 897 13.89 15.82 -6.33
C LEU A 897 15.20 16.14 -5.58
N LEU A 898 15.25 15.85 -4.28
CA LEU A 898 16.43 16.08 -3.44
C LEU A 898 17.44 14.93 -3.46
N ASP A 899 17.17 13.83 -4.19
CA ASP A 899 17.95 12.58 -4.12
C ASP A 899 18.19 12.14 -2.66
N ALA A 900 17.13 12.19 -1.85
CA ALA A 900 17.20 11.93 -0.42
C ALA A 900 17.69 10.51 -0.15
N LYS A 901 18.68 10.39 0.73
CA LYS A 901 19.23 9.11 1.19
C LYS A 901 18.57 8.70 2.50
N ARG A 902 18.25 7.41 2.63
CA ARG A 902 17.87 6.83 3.92
C ARG A 902 19.11 6.30 4.58
N GLU A 903 19.34 6.67 5.85
CA GLU A 903 20.50 6.25 6.61
C GLU A 903 20.08 5.54 7.90
N ARG A 904 20.73 4.40 8.19
CA ARG A 904 20.58 3.63 9.43
C ARG A 904 21.84 3.75 10.26
N TYR A 905 21.69 3.89 11.58
CA TYR A 905 22.82 4.11 12.47
C TYR A 905 22.65 3.41 13.83
N LEU A 906 23.77 3.19 14.51
CA LEU A 906 23.87 2.83 15.92
C LEU A 906 24.11 4.07 16.76
N LYS A 907 23.54 4.13 17.96
CA LYS A 907 23.80 5.20 18.94
C LYS A 907 25.11 5.02 19.69
N THR A 908 25.49 3.78 19.97
CA THR A 908 26.69 3.39 20.71
C THR A 908 27.53 2.41 19.89
N VAL A 909 28.82 2.69 19.78
CA VAL A 909 29.79 1.85 19.09
C VAL A 909 31.03 1.70 19.98
N ASN A 910 31.57 0.48 20.05
CA ASN A 910 32.80 0.22 20.79
C ASN A 910 33.98 0.90 20.11
N GLN A 911 34.59 1.88 20.78
CA GLN A 911 35.72 2.64 20.26
C GLN A 911 37.02 1.83 20.27
N SER A 912 37.18 0.86 21.19
CA SER A 912 38.38 0.01 21.27
C SER A 912 38.49 -0.94 20.07
N ASN A 913 37.42 -1.21 19.35
CA ASN A 913 37.36 -2.09 18.19
C ASN A 913 37.06 -1.35 16.88
N LEU A 914 37.43 -0.07 16.81
CA LEU A 914 37.36 0.71 15.55
C LEU A 914 38.41 0.20 14.57
N LYS A 915 38.01 -0.72 13.67
CA LYS A 915 38.88 -1.32 12.66
C LYS A 915 38.77 -0.66 11.30
N TYR A 916 37.91 0.37 11.17
CA TYR A 916 37.84 1.14 9.95
C TYR A 916 37.37 2.58 10.24
N GLU A 917 37.83 3.52 9.43
CA GLU A 917 37.72 4.99 9.64
C GLU A 917 36.23 5.50 9.77
N GLY A 918 35.25 4.80 9.19
CA GLY A 918 33.84 5.16 9.27
C GLY A 918 33.16 4.88 10.61
N GLN A 919 33.81 4.17 11.53
CA GLN A 919 33.26 3.90 12.86
C GLN A 919 33.55 5.07 13.80
N LYS A 920 32.46 5.60 14.39
CA LYS A 920 32.49 6.73 15.34
C LYS A 920 31.80 6.38 16.63
N SER A 921 32.09 7.12 17.71
CA SER A 921 31.53 6.87 19.03
C SER A 921 30.00 6.99 19.14
N ASP A 922 29.40 7.81 18.28
CA ASP A 922 27.95 7.98 18.22
C ASP A 922 27.49 8.06 16.76
N LYS A 923 26.24 7.64 16.51
CA LYS A 923 25.60 7.71 15.20
C LYS A 923 26.43 7.09 14.05
N THR A 924 27.13 5.99 14.34
CA THR A 924 27.84 5.23 13.31
C THR A 924 26.85 4.68 12.29
N ILE A 925 27.07 5.02 11.01
CA ILE A 925 26.20 4.57 9.91
C ILE A 925 26.45 3.09 9.66
N VAL A 926 25.40 2.28 9.81
CA VAL A 926 25.39 0.84 9.51
C VAL A 926 24.63 0.51 8.22
N GLY A 927 23.96 1.48 7.63
CA GLY A 927 23.31 1.30 6.34
C GLY A 927 22.96 2.61 5.68
N THR A 928 23.14 2.66 4.35
CA THR A 928 22.66 3.77 3.50
C THR A 928 21.87 3.20 2.33
N TYR A 929 20.89 3.95 1.85
CA TYR A 929 20.06 3.57 0.69
C TYR A 929 19.94 4.80 -0.21
N ARG A 930 20.29 4.66 -1.48
CA ARG A 930 20.15 5.68 -2.50
C ARG A 930 19.37 5.14 -3.68
N TYR A 931 18.29 5.86 -4.07
CA TYR A 931 17.33 5.40 -5.07
C TYR A 931 17.35 6.22 -6.36
N GLY A 932 17.95 7.42 -6.36
CA GLY A 932 17.91 8.39 -7.46
C GLY A 932 16.57 9.13 -7.55
N ARG A 933 16.46 9.99 -8.55
CA ARG A 933 15.25 10.72 -8.93
C ARG A 933 14.53 9.97 -10.03
N THR A 934 13.21 10.14 -10.11
CA THR A 934 12.42 9.59 -11.21
C THR A 934 11.60 10.69 -11.89
N PHE A 935 11.54 10.66 -13.22
CA PHE A 935 10.81 11.61 -14.06
C PHE A 935 9.85 10.86 -14.96
N LEU A 936 8.64 11.40 -15.12
CA LEU A 936 7.58 10.84 -15.94
C LEU A 936 6.87 11.94 -16.71
N LEU A 937 6.74 11.79 -18.03
CA LEU A 937 5.98 12.66 -18.91
C LEU A 937 4.89 11.85 -19.61
N GLY A 938 3.66 12.36 -19.63
CA GLY A 938 2.56 11.60 -20.20
C GLY A 938 1.41 12.44 -20.72
N VAL A 939 0.52 11.75 -21.42
CA VAL A 939 -0.72 12.27 -21.99
C VAL A 939 -1.89 11.53 -21.35
N ARG A 940 -2.95 12.27 -21.09
CA ARG A 940 -4.24 11.72 -20.65
C ARG A 940 -5.33 12.22 -21.59
N TYR A 941 -6.24 11.33 -21.96
CA TYR A 941 -7.43 11.64 -22.75
C TYR A 941 -8.68 11.24 -21.96
N LYS A 942 -9.67 12.13 -21.97
CA LYS A 942 -10.98 11.89 -21.34
C LYS A 942 -12.08 12.34 -22.30
N LEU A 943 -12.92 11.38 -22.72
CA LEU A 943 -14.12 11.60 -23.52
C LEU A 943 -15.35 11.51 -22.63
#